data_105c454428f4bc0ac79a3e6b943d1ca9
#
_entry.id   105c454428f4bc0ac79a3e6b943d1ca9
#
_cell.length_a   1.000
_cell.length_b   1.000
_cell.length_c   1.000
_cell.angle_alpha   90.00
_cell.angle_beta   90.00
_cell.angle_gamma   90.00
#
_symmetry.space_group_name_H-M   'P 1'
#
loop_
_entity.id
_entity.type
_entity.pdbx_description
1 polymer ?
#
loop_
_entity_poly.entity_id
_entity_poly.type
_entity_poly.pdbx_seq_one_letter_code
_entity_poly.pdbx_strand_id
1 'polypeptide(L)'
;MRKITTLTEGWRFLKNAVSAQEAYTAAARGETVTLPHTWNAVDGQDGGNDYHRGICWYVRELAKDETAGDRLFLELNGAAHTCEVYLNGEKLCRHEGGYSTFRVELTEKLGEKNTLAISVDNGSNDYVYPQKADFTFYGGLYRAVNLIAVPAEHFELLKDGTPGIKVTPAVDLEKKTATVTVETWHNAASVDITVNGETKTTERCAQFVIENVRLWDGVDDPWLYTAAAKLPSGDEVSCRFGCRVFTCDPEKGFFLNGRSYPLRGVSRHQDLKGRGNALSYEDHAADMAIIRELGANTLRLAHYQHAQEFYDLCDENGIVVWAEIPYITMHMTNGRENTLSQMRELITQCYNHPCIAVWGLSNEITAASAVNEELLENHRLLNDLCHRLDPTRLTTMANVFMLEIESPILEIPDINSYNLYFGWYLGELEQTDEFFDEYHAKYPNRVIGFSEYGADANPSFHSPRPEKGDYTEEYQALYHEHMLRMIEARPYLWATHVWNLFDFAADGRDEGGKHGENQKGLVSFDRTLRKDAFYLYKAAWNRKESFVHLCGKRYINRCEAETEIKAYSNADRVRLYVDDTLIGEQQGETVFRFTVPLMGEHLIRAEAEGCSDAMMIRRVNEPDESYIFNKAAASVANWFDADEIDPSCFSINDTLGEIRSHPQAGAIVGAMMAKGASERGDVADAVKDNPALQRMMGRMTMLSLLKQGGADEESIKQLNRVLQGIKK
;
A
#
# COMPACT_ATOMS: atom_id res chain seq x y z
N MET A 1 0.44 -10.07 -37.78
CA MET A 1 1.35 -9.94 -36.64
C MET A 1 0.83 -8.84 -35.74
N ARG A 2 0.79 -9.08 -34.44
CA ARG A 2 0.37 -8.08 -33.43
C ARG A 2 1.26 -6.84 -33.46
N LYS A 3 0.65 -5.65 -33.47
CA LYS A 3 1.35 -4.38 -33.34
C LYS A 3 0.74 -3.58 -32.20
N ILE A 4 1.55 -3.08 -31.30
CA ILE A 4 1.13 -2.21 -30.18
C ILE A 4 1.70 -0.82 -30.43
N THR A 5 0.84 0.20 -30.37
CA THR A 5 1.21 1.60 -30.52
C THR A 5 0.74 2.38 -29.30
N THR A 6 1.66 2.93 -28.51
CA THR A 6 1.32 3.72 -27.32
C THR A 6 0.92 5.14 -27.75
N LEU A 7 -0.22 5.58 -27.24
CA LEU A 7 -0.79 6.89 -27.52
C LEU A 7 -0.36 7.92 -26.46
N THR A 8 0.89 8.33 -26.49
CA THR A 8 1.47 9.23 -25.49
C THR A 8 1.05 10.69 -25.71
N GLU A 9 1.04 11.16 -26.94
CA GLU A 9 0.83 12.57 -27.30
C GLU A 9 -0.47 12.79 -28.09
N GLY A 10 -0.80 14.06 -28.31
CA GLY A 10 -1.96 14.46 -29.11
C GLY A 10 -3.27 14.53 -28.32
N TRP A 11 -3.21 14.45 -27.00
CA TRP A 11 -4.38 14.51 -26.14
C TRP A 11 -4.78 15.93 -25.78
N ARG A 12 -6.10 16.17 -25.77
CA ARG A 12 -6.74 17.39 -25.25
C ARG A 12 -7.51 17.04 -23.98
N PHE A 13 -7.13 17.66 -22.88
CA PHE A 13 -7.75 17.48 -21.57
C PHE A 13 -8.78 18.58 -21.29
N LEU A 14 -9.95 18.21 -20.79
CA LEU A 14 -11.07 19.09 -20.48
C LEU A 14 -11.63 18.77 -19.09
N LYS A 15 -11.48 19.70 -18.16
CA LYS A 15 -11.88 19.54 -16.76
C LYS A 15 -13.40 19.68 -16.56
N ASN A 16 -14.11 20.44 -17.38
CA ASN A 16 -15.48 20.88 -17.13
C ASN A 16 -16.52 20.49 -18.20
N ALA A 17 -16.19 19.59 -19.12
CA ALA A 17 -17.19 19.12 -20.10
C ALA A 17 -18.15 18.12 -19.45
N VAL A 18 -19.46 18.31 -19.68
CA VAL A 18 -20.53 17.51 -19.05
C VAL A 18 -21.00 16.35 -19.93
N SER A 19 -20.57 16.28 -21.17
CA SER A 19 -20.94 15.23 -22.12
C SER A 19 -19.91 14.99 -23.19
N ALA A 20 -19.96 13.83 -23.87
CA ALA A 20 -19.10 13.51 -25.00
C ALA A 20 -19.24 14.54 -26.14
N GLN A 21 -20.45 14.99 -26.45
CA GLN A 21 -20.69 15.99 -27.48
C GLN A 21 -20.02 17.34 -27.17
N GLU A 22 -20.06 17.73 -25.92
CA GLU A 22 -19.37 18.94 -25.46
C GLU A 22 -17.85 18.75 -25.52
N ALA A 23 -17.33 17.60 -25.11
CA ALA A 23 -15.92 17.28 -25.17
C ALA A 23 -15.38 17.35 -26.61
N TYR A 24 -16.10 16.78 -27.58
CA TYR A 24 -15.73 16.87 -28.98
C TYR A 24 -15.71 18.32 -29.50
N THR A 25 -16.73 19.11 -29.18
CA THR A 25 -16.82 20.50 -29.65
C THR A 25 -15.82 21.43 -28.97
N ALA A 26 -15.50 21.17 -27.72
CA ALA A 26 -14.57 21.97 -26.93
C ALA A 26 -13.11 21.50 -27.06
N ALA A 27 -12.81 20.40 -27.71
CA ALA A 27 -11.48 19.78 -27.77
C ALA A 27 -10.37 20.77 -28.16
N ALA A 28 -10.61 21.67 -29.10
CA ALA A 28 -9.63 22.68 -29.55
C ALA A 28 -9.24 23.67 -28.42
N ARG A 29 -10.06 23.81 -27.37
CA ARG A 29 -9.81 24.69 -26.22
C ARG A 29 -9.23 23.93 -25.03
N GLY A 30 -9.18 22.58 -25.11
CA GLY A 30 -8.63 21.74 -24.07
C GLY A 30 -7.12 21.95 -23.90
N GLU A 31 -6.66 21.73 -22.69
CA GLU A 31 -5.23 21.70 -22.38
C GLU A 31 -4.54 20.56 -23.17
N THR A 32 -3.35 20.83 -23.70
CA THR A 32 -2.54 19.76 -24.30
C THR A 32 -1.81 19.01 -23.22
N VAL A 33 -2.07 17.70 -23.09
CA VAL A 33 -1.43 16.85 -22.11
C VAL A 33 -0.76 15.65 -22.78
N THR A 34 0.22 15.10 -22.07
CA THR A 34 0.95 13.88 -22.44
C THR A 34 0.60 12.79 -21.44
N LEU A 35 0.35 11.56 -21.92
CA LEU A 35 0.12 10.42 -21.02
C LEU A 35 1.42 9.73 -20.60
N PRO A 36 1.49 9.20 -19.40
CA PRO A 36 0.46 9.15 -18.34
C PRO A 36 0.16 10.53 -17.73
N HIS A 37 -1.09 10.77 -17.35
CA HIS A 37 -1.54 12.05 -16.81
C HIS A 37 -2.57 11.88 -15.69
N THR A 38 -2.38 12.64 -14.61
CA THR A 38 -3.38 12.87 -13.58
C THR A 38 -3.61 14.36 -13.40
N TRP A 39 -4.85 14.79 -13.23
CA TRP A 39 -5.16 16.19 -12.94
C TRP A 39 -4.97 16.57 -11.47
N ASN A 40 -4.72 15.58 -10.61
CA ASN A 40 -4.49 15.76 -9.17
C ASN A 40 -3.01 15.71 -8.77
N ALA A 41 -2.08 15.91 -9.70
CA ALA A 41 -0.64 15.84 -9.40
C ALA A 41 -0.16 16.89 -8.39
N VAL A 42 -0.89 18.00 -8.24
CA VAL A 42 -0.60 19.09 -7.32
C VAL A 42 -1.70 19.24 -6.29
N ASP A 43 -2.94 19.51 -6.71
CA ASP A 43 -4.09 19.75 -5.83
C ASP A 43 -4.49 18.56 -4.97
N GLY A 44 -4.05 17.35 -5.27
CA GLY A 44 -4.25 16.15 -4.45
C GLY A 44 -3.11 15.87 -3.46
N GLN A 45 -2.18 16.81 -3.28
CA GLN A 45 -0.97 16.67 -2.47
C GLN A 45 -0.67 17.91 -1.60
N ASP A 46 -1.50 18.96 -1.66
CA ASP A 46 -1.27 20.24 -0.98
C ASP A 46 -2.12 20.44 0.28
N GLY A 47 -2.99 19.47 0.58
CA GLY A 47 -3.87 19.48 1.75
C GLY A 47 -5.17 20.24 1.52
N GLY A 48 -6.05 20.17 2.53
CA GLY A 48 -7.35 20.86 2.46
C GLY A 48 -8.52 19.93 2.14
N ASN A 49 -8.25 18.74 1.59
CA ASN A 49 -9.26 17.77 1.16
C ASN A 49 -10.24 18.36 0.12
N ASP A 50 -9.76 19.29 -0.69
CA ASP A 50 -10.55 20.04 -1.67
C ASP A 50 -10.13 19.82 -3.12
N TYR A 51 -9.26 18.82 -3.36
CA TYR A 51 -8.81 18.47 -4.70
C TYR A 51 -9.98 18.10 -5.63
N HIS A 52 -9.81 18.41 -6.91
CA HIS A 52 -10.86 18.21 -7.89
C HIS A 52 -11.25 16.73 -8.04
N ARG A 53 -12.51 16.42 -7.73
CA ARG A 53 -13.15 15.12 -7.97
C ARG A 53 -14.35 15.28 -8.86
N GLY A 54 -14.44 14.45 -9.91
CA GLY A 54 -15.54 14.48 -10.87
C GLY A 54 -15.09 14.07 -12.26
N ILE A 55 -15.98 14.29 -13.23
CA ILE A 55 -15.79 13.87 -14.62
C ILE A 55 -14.85 14.83 -15.34
N CYS A 56 -13.78 14.27 -15.92
CA CYS A 56 -12.90 14.96 -16.86
C CYS A 56 -12.81 14.19 -18.17
N TRP A 57 -12.41 14.86 -19.24
CA TRP A 57 -12.39 14.27 -20.57
C TRP A 57 -11.02 14.38 -21.23
N TYR A 58 -10.67 13.33 -21.97
CA TYR A 58 -9.52 13.25 -22.84
C TYR A 58 -9.99 13.04 -24.27
N VAL A 59 -9.58 13.92 -25.20
CA VAL A 59 -9.96 13.84 -26.61
C VAL A 59 -8.72 13.76 -27.48
N ARG A 60 -8.72 12.83 -28.45
CA ARG A 60 -7.60 12.63 -29.37
C ARG A 60 -8.08 12.20 -30.77
N GLU A 61 -7.55 12.82 -31.79
CA GLU A 61 -7.70 12.33 -33.17
C GLU A 61 -6.73 11.17 -33.42
N LEU A 62 -7.22 10.09 -34.02
CA LEU A 62 -6.38 8.97 -34.46
C LEU A 62 -5.88 9.21 -35.87
N ALA A 63 -4.57 9.06 -36.08
CA ALA A 63 -3.97 9.14 -37.39
C ALA A 63 -4.34 7.90 -38.23
N LYS A 64 -4.36 8.05 -39.56
CA LYS A 64 -4.76 6.96 -40.45
C LYS A 64 -3.86 5.72 -40.36
N ASP A 65 -2.59 5.91 -40.14
CA ASP A 65 -1.60 4.83 -39.97
C ASP A 65 -1.71 4.12 -38.58
N GLU A 66 -2.27 4.81 -37.62
CA GLU A 66 -2.56 4.20 -36.29
C GLU A 66 -3.76 3.25 -36.33
N THR A 67 -4.67 3.44 -37.30
CA THR A 67 -5.89 2.64 -37.47
C THR A 67 -5.74 1.48 -38.45
N ALA A 68 -4.53 1.18 -38.91
CA ALA A 68 -4.26 0.11 -39.88
C ALA A 68 -4.18 -1.26 -39.17
N GLY A 69 -4.96 -2.24 -39.63
CA GLY A 69 -4.99 -3.60 -39.13
C GLY A 69 -6.31 -4.30 -39.45
N ASP A 70 -6.38 -5.64 -39.32
CA ASP A 70 -7.61 -6.38 -39.54
C ASP A 70 -8.60 -6.16 -38.41
N ARG A 71 -8.08 -6.19 -37.14
CA ARG A 71 -8.80 -5.89 -35.91
C ARG A 71 -8.01 -4.89 -35.09
N LEU A 72 -8.68 -3.90 -34.51
CA LEU A 72 -8.09 -2.84 -33.73
C LEU A 72 -8.77 -2.73 -32.37
N PHE A 73 -7.95 -2.72 -31.32
CA PHE A 73 -8.40 -2.58 -29.93
C PHE A 73 -7.73 -1.39 -29.27
N LEU A 74 -8.48 -0.66 -28.46
CA LEU A 74 -7.95 0.32 -27.53
C LEU A 74 -7.74 -0.35 -26.18
N GLU A 75 -6.55 -0.22 -25.60
CA GLU A 75 -6.20 -0.68 -24.28
C GLU A 75 -5.94 0.50 -23.36
N LEU A 76 -6.54 0.47 -22.18
CA LEU A 76 -6.28 1.40 -21.10
C LEU A 76 -5.73 0.62 -19.89
N ASN A 77 -4.50 0.93 -19.47
CA ASN A 77 -3.83 0.22 -18.39
C ASN A 77 -4.21 0.74 -16.98
N GLY A 78 -5.02 1.79 -16.94
CA GLY A 78 -5.59 2.37 -15.71
C GLY A 78 -6.28 3.70 -15.98
N ALA A 79 -7.51 3.82 -15.51
CA ALA A 79 -8.34 5.03 -15.62
C ALA A 79 -9.23 5.17 -14.37
N ALA A 80 -8.84 6.03 -13.45
CA ALA A 80 -9.43 6.04 -12.10
C ALA A 80 -10.56 7.09 -11.94
N HIS A 81 -11.80 6.68 -11.48
CA HIS A 81 -12.18 5.34 -11.03
C HIS A 81 -13.17 4.68 -11.99
N THR A 82 -14.01 5.47 -12.65
CA THR A 82 -14.89 5.01 -13.74
C THR A 82 -14.46 5.63 -15.04
N CYS A 83 -14.65 4.90 -16.12
CA CYS A 83 -14.22 5.34 -17.42
C CYS A 83 -15.25 4.98 -18.48
N GLU A 84 -15.53 5.90 -19.40
CA GLU A 84 -16.33 5.63 -20.59
C GLU A 84 -15.54 6.00 -21.84
N VAL A 85 -15.56 5.10 -22.84
CA VAL A 85 -14.85 5.29 -24.10
C VAL A 85 -15.85 5.54 -25.21
N TYR A 86 -15.60 6.59 -25.99
CA TYR A 86 -16.38 6.98 -27.16
C TYR A 86 -15.48 7.07 -28.40
N LEU A 87 -15.98 6.60 -29.52
CA LEU A 87 -15.35 6.81 -30.84
C LEU A 87 -16.37 7.47 -31.77
N ASN A 88 -15.98 8.58 -32.38
CA ASN A 88 -16.82 9.33 -33.32
C ASN A 88 -18.21 9.70 -32.77
N GLY A 89 -18.33 9.92 -31.46
CA GLY A 89 -19.57 10.25 -30.76
C GLY A 89 -20.39 9.05 -30.28
N GLU A 90 -20.02 7.83 -30.66
CA GLU A 90 -20.68 6.61 -30.17
C GLU A 90 -19.97 6.06 -28.93
N LYS A 91 -20.74 5.76 -27.88
CA LYS A 91 -20.24 5.09 -26.66
C LYS A 91 -19.95 3.63 -26.96
N LEU A 92 -18.71 3.20 -26.68
CA LEU A 92 -18.26 1.83 -26.91
C LEU A 92 -18.32 0.97 -25.65
N CYS A 93 -17.84 1.51 -24.52
CA CYS A 93 -17.84 0.78 -23.26
C CYS A 93 -17.90 1.71 -22.06
N ARG A 94 -18.17 1.11 -20.89
CA ARG A 94 -17.96 1.67 -19.55
C ARG A 94 -17.18 0.65 -18.73
N HIS A 95 -16.19 1.10 -18.00
CA HIS A 95 -15.41 0.31 -17.06
C HIS A 95 -15.46 0.92 -15.66
N GLU A 96 -15.57 0.07 -14.64
CA GLU A 96 -15.69 0.43 -13.23
C GLU A 96 -14.61 -0.25 -12.42
N GLY A 97 -13.63 0.53 -11.97
CA GLY A 97 -12.42 0.09 -11.31
C GLY A 97 -11.21 0.80 -11.89
N GLY A 98 -10.49 1.56 -11.05
CA GLY A 98 -9.49 2.51 -11.54
C GLY A 98 -8.11 1.91 -11.82
N TYR A 99 -7.87 0.63 -11.48
CA TYR A 99 -6.50 0.13 -11.29
C TYR A 99 -6.11 -1.02 -12.20
N SER A 100 -7.06 -1.59 -12.92
CA SER A 100 -6.86 -2.72 -13.84
C SER A 100 -6.84 -2.27 -15.31
N THR A 101 -6.29 -3.14 -16.15
CA THR A 101 -6.32 -2.98 -17.60
C THR A 101 -7.67 -3.41 -18.15
N PHE A 102 -8.23 -2.62 -19.05
CA PHE A 102 -9.37 -3.04 -19.85
C PHE A 102 -9.19 -2.67 -21.32
N ARG A 103 -9.94 -3.34 -22.20
CA ARG A 103 -9.84 -3.13 -23.64
C ARG A 103 -11.21 -3.02 -24.28
N VAL A 104 -11.28 -2.31 -25.38
CA VAL A 104 -12.46 -2.16 -26.22
C VAL A 104 -12.10 -2.26 -27.69
N GLU A 105 -12.91 -2.96 -28.45
CA GLU A 105 -12.70 -3.09 -29.88
C GLU A 105 -13.23 -1.88 -30.64
N LEU A 106 -12.41 -1.36 -31.58
CA LEU A 106 -12.72 -0.20 -32.42
C LEU A 106 -13.09 -0.58 -33.86
N THR A 107 -12.77 -1.76 -34.32
CA THR A 107 -12.73 -2.18 -35.74
C THR A 107 -13.94 -1.75 -36.54
N GLU A 108 -15.16 -2.12 -36.11
CA GLU A 108 -16.39 -1.87 -36.83
C GLU A 108 -16.89 -0.41 -36.75
N LYS A 109 -16.26 0.39 -35.89
CA LYS A 109 -16.65 1.78 -35.59
C LYS A 109 -15.72 2.81 -36.26
N LEU A 110 -14.67 2.34 -36.94
CA LEU A 110 -13.74 3.21 -37.67
C LEU A 110 -14.39 3.82 -38.86
N GLY A 111 -14.17 5.13 -39.05
CA GLY A 111 -14.57 5.91 -40.20
C GLY A 111 -13.36 6.48 -40.99
N GLU A 112 -13.62 7.44 -41.87
CA GLU A 112 -12.55 8.15 -42.59
C GLU A 112 -11.70 9.04 -41.65
N LYS A 113 -12.35 9.61 -40.63
CA LYS A 113 -11.73 10.34 -39.53
C LYS A 113 -12.19 9.72 -38.23
N ASN A 114 -11.25 9.55 -37.32
CA ASN A 114 -11.53 8.88 -36.04
C ASN A 114 -11.06 9.75 -34.88
N THR A 115 -12.00 10.08 -34.00
CA THR A 115 -11.74 10.85 -32.79
C THR A 115 -12.20 10.06 -31.59
N LEU A 116 -11.26 9.77 -30.69
CA LEU A 116 -11.54 9.22 -29.38
C LEU A 116 -11.96 10.34 -28.42
N ALA A 117 -12.97 10.07 -27.59
CA ALA A 117 -13.22 10.83 -26.37
C ALA A 117 -13.36 9.84 -25.21
N ILE A 118 -12.62 10.08 -24.14
CA ILE A 118 -12.59 9.22 -22.96
C ILE A 118 -12.95 10.07 -21.76
N SER A 119 -14.05 9.73 -21.08
CA SER A 119 -14.36 10.32 -19.77
C SER A 119 -13.73 9.48 -18.69
N VAL A 120 -13.19 10.16 -17.69
CA VAL A 120 -12.69 9.56 -16.46
C VAL A 120 -13.30 10.31 -15.28
N ASP A 121 -13.79 9.59 -14.30
CA ASP A 121 -14.48 10.15 -13.15
C ASP A 121 -13.93 9.55 -11.84
N ASN A 122 -13.34 10.40 -10.98
CA ASN A 122 -12.92 10.06 -9.62
C ASN A 122 -13.90 10.59 -8.56
N GLY A 123 -15.11 10.97 -8.95
CA GLY A 123 -16.17 11.45 -8.07
C GLY A 123 -16.68 10.37 -7.11
N SER A 124 -17.31 10.83 -6.02
CA SER A 124 -17.90 9.92 -5.03
C SER A 124 -19.13 9.20 -5.59
N ASN A 125 -19.25 7.93 -5.24
CA ASN A 125 -20.40 7.08 -5.56
C ASN A 125 -20.53 5.97 -4.49
N ASP A 126 -21.53 5.08 -4.61
CA ASP A 126 -21.82 4.02 -3.65
C ASP A 126 -21.64 2.60 -4.23
N TYR A 127 -20.97 2.46 -5.37
CA TYR A 127 -20.84 1.18 -6.09
C TYR A 127 -19.45 0.87 -6.65
N VAL A 128 -18.49 1.81 -6.68
CA VAL A 128 -17.12 1.58 -7.12
C VAL A 128 -16.12 1.87 -5.99
N TYR A 129 -15.25 0.93 -5.68
CA TYR A 129 -14.18 1.09 -4.69
C TYR A 129 -12.92 1.70 -5.29
N PRO A 130 -12.15 2.49 -4.49
CA PRO A 130 -12.41 2.91 -3.11
C PRO A 130 -13.24 4.19 -3.01
N GLN A 131 -13.89 4.43 -1.85
CA GLN A 131 -14.64 5.66 -1.60
C GLN A 131 -14.19 6.42 -0.35
N LYS A 132 -13.62 5.72 0.63
CA LYS A 132 -13.09 6.29 1.86
C LYS A 132 -11.81 5.55 2.25
N ALA A 133 -10.71 6.28 2.33
CA ALA A 133 -9.42 5.77 2.77
C ALA A 133 -8.46 6.92 3.09
N ASP A 134 -7.32 6.61 3.68
CA ASP A 134 -6.29 7.56 4.07
C ASP A 134 -5.24 7.76 2.97
N PHE A 135 -5.69 8.04 1.75
CA PHE A 135 -4.84 8.42 0.61
C PHE A 135 -5.65 9.19 -0.45
N THR A 136 -4.96 9.96 -1.28
CA THR A 136 -5.58 10.75 -2.34
C THR A 136 -6.11 9.87 -3.46
N PHE A 137 -7.37 10.09 -3.87
CA PHE A 137 -8.01 9.40 -4.99
C PHE A 137 -7.74 10.14 -6.30
N TYR A 138 -6.56 9.91 -6.85
CA TYR A 138 -6.15 10.54 -8.10
C TYR A 138 -7.06 10.17 -9.26
N GLY A 139 -7.42 11.15 -10.09
CA GLY A 139 -8.14 10.94 -11.34
C GLY A 139 -7.23 11.05 -12.55
N GLY A 140 -7.54 10.34 -13.63
CA GLY A 140 -6.83 10.49 -14.90
C GLY A 140 -6.59 9.20 -15.69
N LEU A 141 -6.04 9.37 -16.89
CA LEU A 141 -5.40 8.31 -17.67
C LEU A 141 -3.94 8.23 -17.19
N TYR A 142 -3.74 7.65 -16.03
CA TYR A 142 -2.49 7.71 -15.30
C TYR A 142 -1.52 6.56 -15.60
N ARG A 143 -1.89 5.68 -16.53
CA ARG A 143 -1.04 4.65 -17.13
C ARG A 143 -1.13 4.71 -18.66
N ALA A 144 -0.36 3.87 -19.35
CA ALA A 144 -0.34 3.85 -20.79
C ALA A 144 -1.73 3.58 -21.41
N VAL A 145 -2.00 4.25 -22.52
CA VAL A 145 -3.11 3.95 -23.44
C VAL A 145 -2.51 3.48 -24.75
N ASN A 146 -2.92 2.30 -25.21
CA ASN A 146 -2.35 1.65 -26.39
C ASN A 146 -3.42 1.35 -27.44
N LEU A 147 -3.01 1.37 -28.71
CA LEU A 147 -3.74 0.72 -29.80
C LEU A 147 -3.08 -0.63 -30.09
N ILE A 148 -3.88 -1.69 -30.12
CA ILE A 148 -3.44 -3.05 -30.42
C ILE A 148 -4.08 -3.47 -31.74
N ALA A 149 -3.27 -3.58 -32.79
CA ALA A 149 -3.71 -4.11 -34.08
C ALA A 149 -3.32 -5.59 -34.16
N VAL A 150 -4.28 -6.46 -34.51
CA VAL A 150 -4.09 -7.90 -34.63
C VAL A 150 -4.72 -8.45 -35.90
N PRO A 151 -4.30 -9.64 -36.37
CA PRO A 151 -4.99 -10.37 -37.45
C PRO A 151 -6.43 -10.75 -37.06
N ALA A 152 -7.22 -11.20 -38.04
CA ALA A 152 -8.58 -11.72 -37.81
C ALA A 152 -8.59 -12.88 -36.80
N GLU A 153 -7.65 -13.84 -36.95
CA GLU A 153 -7.36 -14.86 -35.94
C GLU A 153 -6.35 -14.30 -34.93
N HIS A 154 -6.74 -14.17 -33.67
CA HIS A 154 -5.93 -13.55 -32.63
C HIS A 154 -6.21 -14.14 -31.24
N PHE A 155 -5.30 -13.87 -30.28
CA PHE A 155 -5.54 -14.18 -28.86
C PHE A 155 -6.60 -13.25 -28.28
N GLU A 156 -7.37 -13.79 -27.33
CA GLU A 156 -8.39 -13.04 -26.60
C GLU A 156 -7.80 -11.80 -25.93
N LEU A 157 -8.53 -10.69 -26.04
CA LEU A 157 -8.10 -9.39 -25.54
C LEU A 157 -9.10 -8.75 -24.58
N LEU A 158 -10.41 -9.03 -24.75
CA LEU A 158 -11.48 -8.28 -24.06
C LEU A 158 -11.77 -8.82 -22.67
N LYS A 159 -11.72 -10.15 -22.48
CA LYS A 159 -12.18 -10.77 -21.26
C LYS A 159 -11.27 -10.45 -20.08
N ASP A 160 -11.75 -9.65 -19.12
CA ASP A 160 -11.07 -9.27 -17.87
C ASP A 160 -9.62 -8.74 -18.09
N GLY A 161 -9.34 -8.16 -19.26
CA GLY A 161 -7.99 -7.67 -19.60
C GLY A 161 -6.94 -8.78 -19.75
N THR A 162 -7.33 -10.00 -20.11
CA THR A 162 -6.45 -11.18 -20.18
C THR A 162 -5.21 -10.95 -21.07
N PRO A 163 -4.03 -11.49 -20.69
CA PRO A 163 -2.88 -11.54 -21.58
C PRO A 163 -3.01 -12.59 -22.71
N GLY A 164 -4.08 -13.40 -22.72
CA GLY A 164 -4.32 -14.47 -23.72
C GLY A 164 -3.56 -15.79 -23.44
N ILE A 165 -2.72 -15.81 -22.42
CA ILE A 165 -1.91 -16.96 -22.00
C ILE A 165 -1.88 -17.07 -20.48
N LYS A 166 -2.06 -18.28 -19.94
CA LYS A 166 -1.95 -18.59 -18.51
C LYS A 166 -0.98 -19.76 -18.32
N VAL A 167 -0.03 -19.61 -17.41
CA VAL A 167 1.00 -20.61 -17.11
C VAL A 167 0.91 -21.04 -15.66
N THR A 168 0.70 -22.33 -15.45
CA THR A 168 0.61 -22.94 -14.11
C THR A 168 1.70 -23.97 -13.92
N PRO A 169 2.82 -23.65 -13.25
CA PRO A 169 3.85 -24.60 -12.88
C PRO A 169 3.43 -25.36 -11.62
N ALA A 170 3.53 -26.69 -11.67
CA ALA A 170 3.41 -27.59 -10.52
C ALA A 170 4.80 -28.20 -10.25
N VAL A 171 5.41 -27.84 -9.12
CA VAL A 171 6.79 -28.20 -8.77
C VAL A 171 6.80 -29.42 -7.86
N ASP A 172 7.60 -30.42 -8.20
CA ASP A 172 7.99 -31.55 -7.34
C ASP A 172 9.41 -31.26 -6.82
N LEU A 173 9.51 -30.80 -5.59
CA LEU A 173 10.79 -30.44 -4.96
C LEU A 173 11.71 -31.67 -4.75
N GLU A 174 11.15 -32.84 -4.51
CA GLU A 174 11.92 -34.07 -4.27
C GLU A 174 12.55 -34.55 -5.58
N LYS A 175 11.77 -34.59 -6.66
CA LYS A 175 12.26 -35.01 -7.99
C LYS A 175 13.01 -33.91 -8.73
N LYS A 176 12.93 -32.67 -8.24
CA LYS A 176 13.46 -31.46 -8.91
C LYS A 176 12.92 -31.31 -10.33
N THR A 177 11.62 -31.52 -10.49
CA THR A 177 10.91 -31.34 -11.76
C THR A 177 9.76 -30.36 -11.62
N ALA A 178 9.34 -29.78 -12.73
CA ALA A 178 8.10 -28.98 -12.79
C ALA A 178 7.26 -29.46 -13.98
N THR A 179 5.98 -29.70 -13.73
CA THR A 179 4.97 -29.84 -14.80
C THR A 179 4.36 -28.49 -15.04
N VAL A 180 4.58 -27.94 -16.23
CA VAL A 180 4.10 -26.60 -16.61
C VAL A 180 2.89 -26.77 -17.53
N THR A 181 1.71 -26.38 -17.06
CA THR A 181 0.49 -26.34 -17.86
C THR A 181 0.33 -24.94 -18.45
N VAL A 182 0.22 -24.85 -19.77
CA VAL A 182 -0.03 -23.60 -20.49
C VAL A 182 -1.39 -23.65 -21.14
N GLU A 183 -2.24 -22.72 -20.78
CA GLU A 183 -3.60 -22.52 -21.33
C GLU A 183 -3.63 -21.24 -22.15
N THR A 184 -4.32 -21.26 -23.28
CA THR A 184 -4.44 -20.11 -24.18
C THR A 184 -5.90 -19.87 -24.59
N TRP A 185 -6.24 -18.61 -24.83
CA TRP A 185 -7.56 -18.18 -25.33
C TRP A 185 -7.37 -17.46 -26.64
N HIS A 186 -7.96 -18.00 -27.71
CA HIS A 186 -7.87 -17.47 -29.05
C HIS A 186 -9.05 -18.00 -29.92
N ASN A 187 -9.24 -17.41 -31.11
CA ASN A 187 -10.27 -17.80 -32.06
C ASN A 187 -9.75 -18.65 -33.25
N ALA A 188 -8.47 -19.04 -33.23
CA ALA A 188 -7.88 -19.94 -34.22
C ALA A 188 -8.15 -21.43 -33.93
N ALA A 189 -7.96 -22.31 -34.90
CA ALA A 189 -8.15 -23.75 -34.74
C ALA A 189 -7.03 -24.43 -33.94
N SER A 190 -5.83 -23.88 -33.98
CA SER A 190 -4.66 -24.42 -33.28
C SER A 190 -3.69 -23.32 -32.87
N VAL A 191 -2.79 -23.66 -31.95
CA VAL A 191 -1.74 -22.79 -31.42
C VAL A 191 -0.46 -23.60 -31.22
N ASP A 192 0.66 -23.01 -31.54
CA ASP A 192 2.00 -23.51 -31.20
C ASP A 192 2.41 -22.90 -29.87
N ILE A 193 2.54 -23.74 -28.83
CA ILE A 193 2.98 -23.32 -27.49
C ILE A 193 4.42 -23.77 -27.29
N THR A 194 5.30 -22.85 -26.87
CA THR A 194 6.72 -23.10 -26.62
C THR A 194 7.07 -22.81 -25.17
N VAL A 195 7.68 -23.78 -24.50
CA VAL A 195 8.21 -23.62 -23.13
C VAL A 195 9.61 -24.26 -23.09
N ASN A 196 10.60 -23.54 -22.59
CA ASN A 196 11.97 -24.04 -22.42
C ASN A 196 12.57 -24.72 -23.68
N GLY A 197 12.24 -24.15 -24.88
CA GLY A 197 12.73 -24.65 -26.17
C GLY A 197 11.96 -25.82 -26.78
N GLU A 198 11.02 -26.44 -26.06
CA GLU A 198 10.10 -27.45 -26.57
C GLU A 198 8.81 -26.76 -27.11
N THR A 199 8.39 -27.16 -28.31
CA THR A 199 7.14 -26.64 -28.93
C THR A 199 6.13 -27.77 -29.11
N LYS A 200 4.87 -27.50 -28.76
CA LYS A 200 3.72 -28.39 -28.97
C LYS A 200 2.62 -27.68 -29.71
N THR A 201 2.10 -28.27 -30.77
CA THR A 201 0.90 -27.78 -31.46
C THR A 201 -0.35 -28.41 -30.81
N THR A 202 -1.29 -27.59 -30.43
CA THR A 202 -2.51 -28.02 -29.73
C THR A 202 -3.70 -27.11 -30.10
N GLU A 203 -4.89 -27.46 -29.63
CA GLU A 203 -6.04 -26.59 -29.76
C GLU A 203 -6.00 -25.39 -28.80
N ARG A 204 -5.65 -25.62 -27.51
CA ARG A 204 -5.67 -24.54 -26.49
C ARG A 204 -4.75 -24.76 -25.32
N CYS A 205 -4.39 -25.99 -25.01
CA CYS A 205 -3.66 -26.32 -23.78
C CYS A 205 -2.56 -27.35 -24.05
N ALA A 206 -1.39 -27.13 -23.43
CA ALA A 206 -0.30 -28.10 -23.47
C ALA A 206 0.37 -28.19 -22.09
N GLN A 207 0.95 -29.37 -21.82
CA GLN A 207 1.78 -29.58 -20.64
C GLN A 207 3.23 -29.87 -21.05
N PHE A 208 4.16 -29.34 -20.30
CA PHE A 208 5.60 -29.50 -20.47
C PHE A 208 6.20 -29.95 -19.16
N VAL A 209 7.28 -30.75 -19.25
CA VAL A 209 8.05 -31.17 -18.07
C VAL A 209 9.42 -30.49 -18.13
N ILE A 210 9.77 -29.80 -17.08
CA ILE A 210 11.11 -29.22 -16.91
C ILE A 210 11.87 -30.12 -15.92
N GLU A 211 12.85 -30.83 -16.42
CA GLU A 211 13.75 -31.62 -15.59
C GLU A 211 14.86 -30.75 -15.01
N ASN A 212 15.31 -31.08 -13.78
CA ASN A 212 16.29 -30.28 -13.05
C ASN A 212 15.89 -28.79 -12.98
N VAL A 213 14.63 -28.56 -12.59
CA VAL A 213 14.02 -27.22 -12.58
C VAL A 213 14.83 -26.24 -11.72
N ARG A 214 15.17 -25.10 -12.31
CA ARG A 214 15.70 -23.95 -11.54
C ARG A 214 14.52 -23.17 -10.99
N LEU A 215 14.51 -23.02 -9.68
CA LEU A 215 13.39 -22.39 -9.00
C LEU A 215 13.49 -20.86 -9.04
N TRP A 216 12.35 -20.20 -8.98
CA TRP A 216 12.29 -18.82 -8.53
C TRP A 216 12.43 -18.82 -7.01
N ASP A 217 13.59 -18.41 -6.49
CA ASP A 217 13.97 -18.60 -5.10
C ASP A 217 14.14 -17.26 -4.34
N GLY A 218 13.21 -16.33 -4.58
CA GLY A 218 13.19 -15.03 -3.94
C GLY A 218 14.42 -14.19 -4.32
N VAL A 219 14.91 -13.37 -3.40
CA VAL A 219 16.04 -12.44 -3.63
C VAL A 219 17.37 -13.12 -3.87
N ASP A 220 17.46 -14.42 -3.63
CA ASP A 220 18.69 -15.20 -3.80
C ASP A 220 18.89 -15.64 -5.26
N ASP A 221 17.81 -16.13 -5.91
CA ASP A 221 17.83 -16.58 -7.31
C ASP A 221 16.45 -16.43 -7.98
N PRO A 222 16.07 -15.23 -8.45
CA PRO A 222 14.76 -14.95 -9.05
C PRO A 222 14.69 -15.46 -10.50
N TRP A 223 14.87 -16.77 -10.72
CA TRP A 223 14.93 -17.34 -12.04
C TRP A 223 13.58 -17.35 -12.75
N LEU A 224 13.55 -16.84 -13.98
CA LEU A 224 12.36 -16.77 -14.81
C LEU A 224 12.52 -17.59 -16.08
N TYR A 225 11.50 -18.37 -16.38
CA TYR A 225 11.30 -19.03 -17.68
C TYR A 225 10.40 -18.18 -18.57
N THR A 226 10.36 -18.51 -19.86
CA THR A 226 9.45 -17.89 -20.83
C THR A 226 8.53 -18.95 -21.42
N ALA A 227 7.25 -18.63 -21.49
CA ALA A 227 6.27 -19.33 -22.29
C ALA A 227 5.81 -18.42 -23.44
N ALA A 228 5.75 -18.95 -24.65
CA ALA A 228 5.26 -18.23 -25.84
C ALA A 228 4.18 -19.05 -26.52
N ALA A 229 3.19 -18.37 -27.10
CA ALA A 229 2.14 -19.01 -27.87
C ALA A 229 1.96 -18.23 -29.19
N LYS A 230 1.90 -18.97 -30.31
CA LYS A 230 1.81 -18.39 -31.65
C LYS A 230 0.72 -19.05 -32.46
N LEU A 231 -0.11 -18.23 -33.11
CA LEU A 231 -1.18 -18.67 -33.99
C LEU A 231 -0.71 -18.78 -35.45
N PRO A 232 -1.39 -19.59 -36.28
CA PRO A 232 -1.10 -19.66 -37.73
C PRO A 232 -1.18 -18.29 -38.45
N SER A 233 -2.03 -17.38 -37.96
CA SER A 233 -2.13 -16.00 -38.44
C SER A 233 -0.87 -15.16 -38.19
N GLY A 234 0.05 -15.64 -37.35
CA GLY A 234 1.22 -14.91 -36.89
C GLY A 234 0.98 -13.99 -35.68
N ASP A 235 -0.22 -14.02 -35.06
CA ASP A 235 -0.41 -13.40 -33.75
C ASP A 235 0.34 -14.19 -32.69
N GLU A 236 1.00 -13.49 -31.77
CA GLU A 236 1.87 -14.10 -30.77
C GLU A 236 1.73 -13.39 -29.44
N VAL A 237 1.70 -14.16 -28.36
CA VAL A 237 1.77 -13.70 -26.97
C VAL A 237 2.84 -14.47 -26.22
N SER A 238 3.45 -13.81 -25.24
CA SER A 238 4.43 -14.45 -24.35
C SER A 238 4.31 -13.89 -22.94
N CYS A 239 4.73 -14.69 -21.99
CA CYS A 239 4.88 -14.25 -20.60
C CYS A 239 6.11 -14.91 -19.97
N ARG A 240 6.64 -14.25 -18.93
CA ARG A 240 7.62 -14.88 -18.04
C ARG A 240 6.86 -15.57 -16.90
N PHE A 241 7.44 -16.62 -16.36
CA PHE A 241 6.92 -17.31 -15.20
C PHE A 241 8.06 -17.90 -14.36
N GLY A 242 7.82 -18.18 -13.10
CA GLY A 242 8.76 -18.82 -12.19
C GLY A 242 8.20 -20.10 -11.61
N CYS A 243 9.04 -21.11 -11.44
CA CYS A 243 8.70 -22.36 -10.75
C CYS A 243 9.01 -22.19 -9.27
N ARG A 244 8.00 -22.24 -8.40
CA ARG A 244 8.16 -22.03 -6.96
C ARG A 244 7.02 -22.70 -6.18
N VAL A 245 7.24 -22.87 -4.86
CA VAL A 245 6.24 -23.38 -3.92
C VAL A 245 6.19 -22.42 -2.72
N PHE A 246 5.01 -21.89 -2.42
CA PHE A 246 4.74 -21.12 -1.21
C PHE A 246 3.90 -21.93 -0.24
N THR A 247 4.28 -21.93 1.05
CA THR A 247 3.48 -22.49 2.13
C THR A 247 3.59 -21.64 3.38
N CYS A 248 2.57 -21.70 4.23
CA CYS A 248 2.58 -21.07 5.54
C CYS A 248 2.35 -22.12 6.63
N ASP A 249 3.08 -21.97 7.72
CA ASP A 249 2.99 -22.82 8.91
C ASP A 249 2.63 -21.92 10.11
N PRO A 250 1.64 -22.28 10.95
CA PRO A 250 1.20 -21.43 12.04
C PRO A 250 2.24 -21.23 13.16
N GLU A 251 3.25 -22.10 13.27
CA GLU A 251 4.33 -22.02 14.24
C GLU A 251 5.63 -21.44 13.69
N LYS A 252 5.83 -21.52 12.37
CA LYS A 252 7.13 -21.23 11.73
C LYS A 252 7.06 -20.15 10.65
N GLY A 253 5.85 -19.64 10.36
CA GLY A 253 5.64 -18.59 9.37
C GLY A 253 5.72 -19.07 7.92
N PHE A 254 6.35 -18.30 7.06
CA PHE A 254 6.36 -18.49 5.61
C PHE A 254 7.52 -19.35 5.14
N PHE A 255 7.23 -20.19 4.14
CA PHE A 255 8.19 -21.06 3.47
C PHE A 255 8.20 -20.81 1.97
N LEU A 256 9.40 -20.71 1.41
CA LEU A 256 9.64 -20.67 -0.02
C LEU A 256 10.43 -21.92 -0.41
N ASN A 257 9.91 -22.70 -1.36
CA ASN A 257 10.56 -23.90 -1.89
C ASN A 257 10.96 -24.90 -0.79
N GLY A 258 10.12 -25.04 0.24
CA GLY A 258 10.33 -25.96 1.35
C GLY A 258 11.32 -25.48 2.42
N ARG A 259 11.93 -24.31 2.29
CA ARG A 259 12.79 -23.71 3.31
C ARG A 259 12.08 -22.55 4.04
N SER A 260 12.37 -22.36 5.31
CA SER A 260 11.91 -21.17 6.05
C SER A 260 12.42 -19.90 5.35
N TYR A 261 11.51 -19.00 5.07
CA TYR A 261 11.79 -17.73 4.36
C TYR A 261 11.01 -16.59 5.01
N PRO A 262 11.47 -16.08 6.15
CA PRO A 262 10.78 -15.01 6.86
C PRO A 262 10.56 -13.79 5.96
N LEU A 263 9.30 -13.41 5.75
CA LEU A 263 8.96 -12.24 4.94
C LEU A 263 9.08 -10.98 5.77
N ARG A 264 10.02 -10.13 5.41
CA ARG A 264 10.34 -8.86 6.05
C ARG A 264 10.35 -7.77 5.01
N GLY A 265 9.45 -6.83 5.12
CA GLY A 265 9.33 -5.81 4.09
C GLY A 265 8.45 -4.63 4.45
N VAL A 266 7.91 -4.02 3.43
CA VAL A 266 7.23 -2.73 3.50
C VAL A 266 5.97 -2.72 2.63
N SER A 267 5.05 -1.81 2.92
CA SER A 267 3.95 -1.46 2.02
C SER A 267 4.38 -0.34 1.08
N ARG A 268 3.75 -0.27 -0.09
CA ARG A 268 3.99 0.78 -1.09
C ARG A 268 2.68 1.28 -1.67
N HIS A 269 2.46 2.62 -1.64
CA HIS A 269 1.52 3.30 -2.52
C HIS A 269 2.18 3.63 -3.86
N GLN A 270 1.37 3.71 -4.93
CA GLN A 270 1.82 4.03 -6.28
C GLN A 270 1.65 5.52 -6.55
N ASP A 271 2.38 6.36 -5.83
CA ASP A 271 2.40 7.80 -6.06
C ASP A 271 3.78 8.43 -5.81
N LEU A 272 3.97 9.63 -6.33
CA LEU A 272 5.20 10.41 -6.21
C LEU A 272 4.86 11.89 -6.13
N LYS A 273 5.61 12.65 -5.34
CA LYS A 273 5.44 14.08 -5.19
C LYS A 273 5.52 14.81 -6.53
N GLY A 274 4.48 15.63 -6.81
CA GLY A 274 4.36 16.39 -8.06
C GLY A 274 3.98 15.59 -9.30
N ARG A 275 3.80 14.26 -9.18
CA ARG A 275 3.34 13.38 -10.27
C ARG A 275 2.04 12.65 -9.97
N GLY A 276 1.62 12.62 -8.70
CA GLY A 276 0.52 11.76 -8.28
C GLY A 276 0.80 10.30 -8.62
N ASN A 277 -0.19 9.61 -9.16
CA ASN A 277 -0.07 8.21 -9.60
C ASN A 277 0.36 8.04 -11.07
N ALA A 278 0.63 9.14 -11.80
CA ALA A 278 1.07 9.11 -13.20
C ALA A 278 2.58 8.85 -13.32
N LEU A 279 2.99 7.63 -12.97
CA LEU A 279 4.38 7.20 -12.90
C LEU A 279 4.88 6.61 -14.21
N SER A 280 6.17 6.81 -14.49
CA SER A 280 6.90 6.14 -15.55
C SER A 280 7.56 4.84 -15.07
N TYR A 281 8.09 4.04 -16.02
CA TYR A 281 8.90 2.87 -15.69
C TYR A 281 10.13 3.24 -14.86
N GLU A 282 10.77 4.39 -15.16
CA GLU A 282 11.94 4.88 -14.44
C GLU A 282 11.62 5.20 -12.97
N ASP A 283 10.42 5.75 -12.70
CA ASP A 283 9.96 5.98 -11.33
C ASP A 283 9.79 4.66 -10.57
N HIS A 284 9.19 3.65 -11.21
CA HIS A 284 9.06 2.31 -10.63
C HIS A 284 10.42 1.64 -10.40
N ALA A 285 11.35 1.77 -11.35
CA ALA A 285 12.70 1.23 -11.22
C ALA A 285 13.51 1.93 -10.10
N ALA A 286 13.32 3.23 -9.92
CA ALA A 286 13.93 3.99 -8.82
C ALA A 286 13.41 3.53 -7.46
N ASP A 287 12.09 3.32 -7.33
CA ASP A 287 11.50 2.76 -6.11
C ASP A 287 12.05 1.35 -5.82
N MET A 288 12.15 0.48 -6.83
CA MET A 288 12.73 -0.86 -6.69
C MET A 288 14.20 -0.81 -6.24
N ALA A 289 14.98 0.17 -6.72
CA ALA A 289 16.36 0.34 -6.27
C ALA A 289 16.45 0.65 -4.76
N ILE A 290 15.53 1.46 -4.24
CA ILE A 290 15.43 1.77 -2.81
C ILE A 290 14.99 0.54 -1.99
N ILE A 291 14.05 -0.26 -2.51
CA ILE A 291 13.61 -1.50 -1.89
C ILE A 291 14.77 -2.49 -1.75
N ARG A 292 15.57 -2.62 -2.80
CA ARG A 292 16.78 -3.47 -2.78
C ARG A 292 17.86 -2.94 -1.84
N GLU A 293 18.05 -1.62 -1.77
CA GLU A 293 18.95 -0.99 -0.81
C GLU A 293 18.54 -1.27 0.63
N LEU A 294 17.24 -1.23 0.91
CA LEU A 294 16.67 -1.57 2.23
C LEU A 294 16.92 -3.04 2.59
N GLY A 295 16.95 -3.92 1.62
CA GLY A 295 17.07 -5.38 1.82
C GLY A 295 15.74 -6.08 2.09
N ALA A 296 14.61 -5.42 1.79
CA ALA A 296 13.30 -6.06 1.88
C ALA A 296 13.18 -7.23 0.90
N ASN A 297 12.50 -8.30 1.31
CA ASN A 297 12.22 -9.47 0.48
C ASN A 297 10.73 -9.65 0.19
N THR A 298 9.88 -8.78 0.73
CA THR A 298 8.45 -8.76 0.47
C THR A 298 7.91 -7.34 0.36
N LEU A 299 6.85 -7.19 -0.43
CA LEU A 299 6.06 -5.96 -0.56
C LEU A 299 4.58 -6.25 -0.44
N ARG A 300 3.87 -5.41 0.30
CA ARG A 300 2.43 -5.28 0.18
C ARG A 300 2.12 -4.11 -0.75
N LEU A 301 1.52 -4.41 -1.89
CA LEU A 301 1.16 -3.39 -2.89
C LEU A 301 -0.21 -2.81 -2.55
N ALA A 302 -0.19 -1.89 -1.61
CA ALA A 302 -1.38 -1.27 -1.04
C ALA A 302 -1.95 -0.20 -1.96
N HIS A 303 -3.23 -0.09 -2.02
CA HIS A 303 -4.33 -0.97 -1.59
C HIS A 303 -5.11 -1.45 -2.82
N TYR A 304 -4.45 -1.55 -3.96
CA TYR A 304 -5.04 -1.76 -5.29
C TYR A 304 -4.04 -2.42 -6.24
N GLN A 305 -4.51 -2.87 -7.39
CA GLN A 305 -3.63 -3.40 -8.43
C GLN A 305 -2.64 -2.33 -8.91
N HIS A 306 -1.34 -2.61 -8.77
CA HIS A 306 -0.26 -1.76 -9.25
C HIS A 306 -0.03 -1.94 -10.77
N ALA A 307 0.87 -1.13 -11.35
CA ALA A 307 1.25 -1.24 -12.75
C ALA A 307 1.92 -2.59 -13.03
N GLN A 308 1.68 -3.18 -14.22
CA GLN A 308 2.25 -4.48 -14.60
C GLN A 308 3.78 -4.45 -14.57
N GLU A 309 4.38 -3.34 -15.00
CA GLU A 309 5.83 -3.13 -14.96
C GLU A 309 6.40 -3.24 -13.54
N PHE A 310 5.62 -2.92 -12.51
CA PHE A 310 6.09 -3.05 -11.13
C PHE A 310 6.06 -4.50 -10.64
N TYR A 311 5.07 -5.29 -11.06
CA TYR A 311 5.09 -6.74 -10.81
C TYR A 311 6.24 -7.42 -11.55
N ASP A 312 6.53 -7.00 -12.81
CA ASP A 312 7.71 -7.46 -13.55
C ASP A 312 9.01 -7.18 -12.79
N LEU A 313 9.16 -5.98 -12.23
CA LEU A 313 10.31 -5.63 -11.39
C LEU A 313 10.38 -6.48 -10.12
N CYS A 314 9.24 -6.82 -9.50
CA CYS A 314 9.21 -7.73 -8.34
C CYS A 314 9.64 -9.15 -8.74
N ASP A 315 9.18 -9.66 -9.88
CA ASP A 315 9.59 -10.97 -10.42
C ASP A 315 11.09 -11.04 -10.64
N GLU A 316 11.67 -10.03 -11.29
CA GLU A 316 13.10 -9.94 -11.62
C GLU A 316 14.01 -9.80 -10.40
N ASN A 317 13.50 -9.16 -9.35
CA ASN A 317 14.26 -8.90 -8.13
C ASN A 317 13.96 -9.89 -6.99
N GLY A 318 13.08 -10.87 -7.21
CA GLY A 318 12.76 -11.91 -6.25
C GLY A 318 11.97 -11.44 -5.03
N ILE A 319 11.19 -10.36 -5.19
CA ILE A 319 10.40 -9.78 -4.12
C ILE A 319 9.05 -10.50 -4.05
N VAL A 320 8.74 -11.10 -2.89
CA VAL A 320 7.44 -11.74 -2.66
C VAL A 320 6.35 -10.66 -2.47
N VAL A 321 5.24 -10.80 -3.18
CA VAL A 321 4.20 -9.78 -3.24
C VAL A 321 2.88 -10.25 -2.61
N TRP A 322 2.29 -9.37 -1.82
CA TRP A 322 0.88 -9.36 -1.48
C TRP A 322 0.16 -8.38 -2.41
N ALA A 323 -0.70 -8.87 -3.29
CA ALA A 323 -1.53 -8.08 -4.20
C ALA A 323 -2.97 -8.05 -3.72
N GLU A 324 -3.63 -6.89 -3.78
CA GLU A 324 -4.97 -6.70 -3.23
C GLU A 324 -5.85 -5.81 -4.11
N ILE A 325 -7.15 -5.87 -3.88
CA ILE A 325 -8.15 -4.97 -4.46
C ILE A 325 -8.48 -3.84 -3.49
N PRO A 326 -8.98 -2.68 -3.96
CA PRO A 326 -9.26 -1.52 -3.12
C PRO A 326 -10.57 -1.64 -2.31
N TYR A 327 -10.93 -2.84 -1.88
CA TYR A 327 -12.05 -3.08 -0.97
C TYR A 327 -11.63 -2.72 0.45
N ILE A 328 -11.82 -1.43 0.80
CA ILE A 328 -11.20 -0.80 1.97
C ILE A 328 -12.21 0.00 2.80
N THR A 329 -12.00 0.04 4.11
CA THR A 329 -12.63 0.89 5.12
C THR A 329 -14.10 0.58 5.39
N MET A 330 -14.93 0.46 4.35
CA MET A 330 -16.37 0.28 4.48
C MET A 330 -16.93 -0.67 3.43
N HIS A 331 -17.93 -1.46 3.83
CA HIS A 331 -18.71 -2.26 2.89
C HIS A 331 -19.85 -1.41 2.31
N MET A 332 -19.95 -1.38 0.99
CA MET A 332 -21.04 -0.74 0.27
C MET A 332 -21.95 -1.82 -0.34
N THR A 333 -23.22 -1.82 0.04
CA THR A 333 -24.21 -2.79 -0.44
C THR A 333 -24.27 -2.88 -1.97
N ASN A 334 -24.13 -1.73 -2.66
CA ASN A 334 -24.15 -1.67 -4.13
C ASN A 334 -22.77 -1.99 -4.76
N GLY A 335 -21.73 -2.16 -3.96
CA GLY A 335 -20.35 -2.33 -4.43
C GLY A 335 -19.90 -3.79 -4.62
N ARG A 336 -20.74 -4.79 -4.34
CA ARG A 336 -20.40 -6.22 -4.41
C ARG A 336 -19.87 -6.63 -5.78
N GLU A 337 -20.61 -6.34 -6.84
CA GLU A 337 -20.20 -6.71 -8.20
C GLU A 337 -18.88 -6.05 -8.60
N ASN A 338 -18.63 -4.84 -8.12
CA ASN A 338 -17.38 -4.14 -8.37
C ASN A 338 -16.21 -4.82 -7.65
N THR A 339 -16.36 -5.30 -6.39
CA THR A 339 -15.31 -6.07 -5.71
C THR A 339 -14.97 -7.35 -6.46
N LEU A 340 -16.00 -8.08 -6.94
CA LEU A 340 -15.83 -9.31 -7.71
C LEU A 340 -15.16 -9.06 -9.07
N SER A 341 -15.54 -7.99 -9.78
CA SER A 341 -14.93 -7.64 -11.08
C SER A 341 -13.47 -7.25 -10.91
N GLN A 342 -13.14 -6.39 -9.93
CA GLN A 342 -11.76 -5.99 -9.67
C GLN A 342 -10.87 -7.17 -9.25
N MET A 343 -11.39 -8.10 -8.44
CA MET A 343 -10.64 -9.31 -8.07
C MET A 343 -10.42 -10.24 -9.27
N ARG A 344 -11.42 -10.39 -10.13
CA ARG A 344 -11.31 -11.20 -11.35
C ARG A 344 -10.26 -10.62 -12.30
N GLU A 345 -10.28 -9.31 -12.50
CA GLU A 345 -9.29 -8.59 -13.32
C GLU A 345 -7.89 -8.69 -12.73
N LEU A 346 -7.71 -8.46 -11.43
CA LEU A 346 -6.44 -8.59 -10.74
C LEU A 346 -5.82 -10.00 -10.96
N ILE A 347 -6.59 -11.05 -10.67
CA ILE A 347 -6.09 -12.42 -10.81
C ILE A 347 -5.81 -12.75 -12.28
N THR A 348 -6.73 -12.41 -13.20
CA THR A 348 -6.56 -12.72 -14.63
C THR A 348 -5.33 -12.06 -15.22
N GLN A 349 -5.07 -10.82 -14.86
CA GLN A 349 -3.97 -10.01 -15.40
C GLN A 349 -2.63 -10.34 -14.75
N CYS A 350 -2.63 -10.71 -13.47
CA CYS A 350 -1.41 -10.90 -12.69
C CYS A 350 -1.07 -12.36 -12.41
N TYR A 351 -1.84 -13.33 -12.92
CA TYR A 351 -1.67 -14.76 -12.64
C TYR A 351 -0.26 -15.28 -12.89
N ASN A 352 0.35 -14.84 -14.00
CA ASN A 352 1.66 -15.37 -14.44
C ASN A 352 2.86 -14.84 -13.63
N HIS A 353 2.67 -13.80 -12.77
CA HIS A 353 3.74 -13.27 -11.94
C HIS A 353 4.10 -14.22 -10.80
N PRO A 354 5.30 -14.82 -10.78
CA PRO A 354 5.72 -15.73 -9.72
C PRO A 354 5.89 -15.05 -8.37
N CYS A 355 6.13 -13.74 -8.35
CA CYS A 355 6.33 -12.97 -7.12
C CYS A 355 5.09 -12.95 -6.23
N ILE A 356 3.87 -13.02 -6.79
CA ILE A 356 2.63 -12.94 -6.01
C ILE A 356 2.44 -14.23 -5.21
N ALA A 357 2.37 -14.09 -3.88
CA ALA A 357 2.15 -15.19 -2.94
C ALA A 357 0.70 -15.27 -2.47
N VAL A 358 0.04 -14.13 -2.29
CA VAL A 358 -1.30 -14.05 -1.72
C VAL A 358 -2.16 -13.01 -2.44
N TRP A 359 -3.47 -13.29 -2.47
CA TRP A 359 -4.51 -12.37 -2.91
C TRP A 359 -5.17 -11.74 -1.69
N GLY A 360 -5.12 -10.40 -1.58
CA GLY A 360 -5.76 -9.64 -0.51
C GLY A 360 -7.23 -9.38 -0.79
N LEU A 361 -8.11 -9.87 0.08
CA LEU A 361 -9.56 -9.74 -0.08
C LEU A 361 -10.05 -8.34 0.29
N SER A 362 -9.54 -7.77 1.39
CA SER A 362 -9.93 -6.45 1.89
C SER A 362 -8.90 -5.85 2.83
N ASN A 363 -9.02 -4.53 3.06
CA ASN A 363 -8.26 -3.79 4.06
C ASN A 363 -9.17 -3.03 5.01
N GLU A 364 -9.01 -3.23 6.32
CA GLU A 364 -9.71 -2.49 7.37
C GLU A 364 -11.22 -2.32 7.16
N ILE A 365 -11.86 -3.27 6.50
CA ILE A 365 -13.25 -3.16 6.03
C ILE A 365 -14.23 -2.96 7.19
N THR A 366 -13.87 -3.38 8.40
CA THR A 366 -14.67 -3.22 9.61
C THR A 366 -14.38 -1.90 10.36
N ALA A 367 -13.53 -1.03 9.81
CA ALA A 367 -13.31 0.31 10.39
C ALA A 367 -14.59 1.17 10.36
N ALA A 368 -15.37 1.06 9.30
CA ALA A 368 -16.63 1.77 9.14
C ALA A 368 -17.84 0.87 8.83
N SER A 369 -17.70 -0.46 9.02
CA SER A 369 -18.80 -1.41 8.81
C SER A 369 -18.86 -2.43 9.93
N ALA A 370 -20.07 -2.77 10.37
CA ALA A 370 -20.29 -3.88 11.28
C ALA A 370 -20.09 -5.22 10.58
N VAL A 371 -19.61 -6.23 11.30
CA VAL A 371 -19.60 -7.62 10.84
C VAL A 371 -21.03 -8.14 10.81
N ASN A 372 -21.59 -8.28 9.62
CA ASN A 372 -22.94 -8.80 9.37
C ASN A 372 -22.89 -9.82 8.23
N GLU A 373 -24.02 -10.50 7.99
CA GLU A 373 -24.08 -11.55 6.96
C GLU A 373 -23.79 -11.06 5.55
N GLU A 374 -24.16 -9.83 5.21
CA GLU A 374 -23.88 -9.24 3.90
C GLU A 374 -22.38 -9.06 3.66
N LEU A 375 -21.65 -8.55 4.66
CA LEU A 375 -20.20 -8.42 4.65
C LEU A 375 -19.52 -9.80 4.58
N LEU A 376 -19.97 -10.75 5.42
CA LEU A 376 -19.42 -12.11 5.43
C LEU A 376 -19.64 -12.81 4.09
N GLU A 377 -20.82 -12.70 3.52
CA GLU A 377 -21.13 -13.29 2.21
C GLU A 377 -20.26 -12.71 1.09
N ASN A 378 -20.03 -11.39 1.09
CA ASN A 378 -19.14 -10.78 0.09
C ASN A 378 -17.71 -11.33 0.20
N HIS A 379 -17.20 -11.54 1.41
CA HIS A 379 -15.88 -12.13 1.61
C HIS A 379 -15.82 -13.60 1.20
N ARG A 380 -16.86 -14.41 1.48
CA ARG A 380 -16.94 -15.80 1.00
C ARG A 380 -16.93 -15.85 -0.53
N LEU A 381 -17.73 -15.00 -1.19
CA LEU A 381 -17.77 -14.93 -2.66
C LEU A 381 -16.41 -14.52 -3.25
N LEU A 382 -15.71 -13.57 -2.64
CA LEU A 382 -14.35 -13.18 -3.05
C LEU A 382 -13.37 -14.32 -2.85
N ASN A 383 -13.39 -14.98 -1.69
CA ASN A 383 -12.51 -16.10 -1.38
C ASN A 383 -12.73 -17.27 -2.36
N ASP A 384 -13.98 -17.65 -2.61
CA ASP A 384 -14.35 -18.68 -3.57
C ASP A 384 -13.94 -18.30 -5.00
N LEU A 385 -14.05 -17.03 -5.36
CA LEU A 385 -13.61 -16.53 -6.67
C LEU A 385 -12.08 -16.67 -6.81
N CYS A 386 -11.32 -16.29 -5.79
CA CYS A 386 -9.86 -16.45 -5.80
C CYS A 386 -9.46 -17.91 -6.03
N HIS A 387 -9.98 -18.85 -5.24
CA HIS A 387 -9.65 -20.27 -5.36
C HIS A 387 -10.11 -20.89 -6.67
N ARG A 388 -11.22 -20.44 -7.23
CA ARG A 388 -11.72 -20.90 -8.53
C ARG A 388 -10.82 -20.44 -9.68
N LEU A 389 -10.30 -19.23 -9.64
CA LEU A 389 -9.42 -18.65 -10.66
C LEU A 389 -7.96 -19.06 -10.48
N ASP A 390 -7.56 -19.17 -9.22
CA ASP A 390 -6.18 -19.50 -8.84
C ASP A 390 -6.13 -20.42 -7.60
N PRO A 391 -6.13 -21.73 -7.79
CA PRO A 391 -5.99 -22.69 -6.69
C PRO A 391 -4.55 -22.81 -6.14
N THR A 392 -3.60 -22.03 -6.64
CA THR A 392 -2.17 -22.13 -6.30
C THR A 392 -1.71 -21.15 -5.26
N ARG A 393 -2.48 -20.07 -5.00
CA ARG A 393 -2.15 -19.02 -4.05
C ARG A 393 -3.14 -18.95 -2.91
N LEU A 394 -2.66 -18.47 -1.77
CA LEU A 394 -3.48 -18.25 -0.58
C LEU A 394 -4.22 -16.92 -0.65
N THR A 395 -5.29 -16.82 0.13
CA THR A 395 -6.03 -15.58 0.36
C THR A 395 -5.73 -15.01 1.74
N THR A 396 -5.78 -13.68 1.88
CA THR A 396 -5.55 -12.99 3.14
C THR A 396 -6.39 -11.72 3.26
N MET A 397 -6.43 -11.14 4.46
CA MET A 397 -7.03 -9.83 4.74
C MET A 397 -6.11 -9.03 5.66
N ALA A 398 -6.13 -7.71 5.51
CA ALA A 398 -5.55 -6.79 6.49
C ALA A 398 -6.65 -6.29 7.42
N ASN A 399 -6.69 -6.81 8.64
CA ASN A 399 -7.73 -6.49 9.60
C ASN A 399 -7.36 -5.27 10.43
N VAL A 400 -8.34 -4.40 10.67
CA VAL A 400 -8.15 -3.25 11.56
C VAL A 400 -7.97 -3.71 13.00
N PHE A 401 -7.17 -2.98 13.77
CA PHE A 401 -6.86 -3.29 15.18
C PHE A 401 -8.08 -3.46 16.08
N MET A 402 -9.23 -2.90 15.71
CA MET A 402 -10.49 -3.00 16.47
C MET A 402 -11.24 -4.31 16.26
N LEU A 403 -10.89 -5.07 15.23
CA LEU A 403 -11.56 -6.33 14.94
C LEU A 403 -11.14 -7.38 15.98
N GLU A 404 -12.14 -7.94 16.66
CA GLU A 404 -11.91 -8.98 17.66
C GLU A 404 -11.33 -10.25 17.05
N ILE A 405 -10.41 -10.88 17.76
CA ILE A 405 -9.74 -12.11 17.31
C ILE A 405 -10.66 -13.33 17.20
N GLU A 406 -11.89 -13.22 17.74
CA GLU A 406 -12.98 -14.20 17.65
C GLU A 406 -13.90 -13.98 16.43
N SER A 407 -13.74 -12.89 15.73
CA SER A 407 -14.66 -12.50 14.64
C SER A 407 -14.79 -13.59 13.57
N PRO A 408 -16.00 -13.95 13.14
CA PRO A 408 -16.22 -15.00 12.13
C PRO A 408 -15.62 -14.65 10.76
N ILE A 409 -15.34 -13.38 10.47
CA ILE A 409 -14.71 -12.98 9.21
C ILE A 409 -13.29 -13.55 9.08
N LEU A 410 -12.61 -13.78 10.20
CA LEU A 410 -11.25 -14.34 10.24
C LEU A 410 -11.17 -15.83 9.82
N GLU A 411 -12.32 -16.49 9.69
CA GLU A 411 -12.39 -17.89 9.24
C GLU A 411 -12.56 -18.02 7.72
N ILE A 412 -12.70 -16.91 7.01
CA ILE A 412 -12.95 -16.93 5.57
C ILE A 412 -11.66 -17.04 4.75
N PRO A 413 -10.62 -16.20 4.95
CA PRO A 413 -9.38 -16.34 4.19
C PRO A 413 -8.54 -17.51 4.70
N ASP A 414 -7.59 -17.95 3.87
CA ASP A 414 -6.66 -19.03 4.26
C ASP A 414 -5.74 -18.60 5.41
N ILE A 415 -5.31 -17.36 5.40
CA ILE A 415 -4.41 -16.76 6.40
C ILE A 415 -4.86 -15.34 6.75
N ASN A 416 -4.44 -14.86 7.91
CA ASN A 416 -4.85 -13.54 8.41
C ASN A 416 -3.67 -12.60 8.66
N SER A 417 -3.96 -11.30 8.74
CA SER A 417 -3.03 -10.26 9.16
C SER A 417 -3.77 -9.10 9.82
N TYR A 418 -3.06 -8.35 10.65
CA TYR A 418 -3.61 -7.17 11.32
C TYR A 418 -2.76 -5.93 11.06
N ASN A 419 -3.45 -4.79 10.98
CA ASN A 419 -2.88 -3.44 11.03
C ASN A 419 -2.90 -2.98 12.49
N LEU A 420 -1.73 -2.86 13.12
CA LEU A 420 -1.63 -2.48 14.53
C LEU A 420 -0.71 -1.27 14.69
N TYR A 421 -1.21 -0.27 15.40
CA TYR A 421 -0.50 0.99 15.60
C TYR A 421 -0.38 1.35 17.09
N PHE A 422 -0.20 0.33 17.94
CA PHE A 422 0.10 0.54 19.37
C PHE A 422 1.41 1.29 19.53
N GLY A 423 1.42 2.28 20.43
CA GLY A 423 2.54 3.20 20.58
C GLY A 423 2.54 4.36 19.60
N TRP A 424 1.55 4.45 18.68
CA TRP A 424 1.37 5.62 17.82
C TRP A 424 -0.04 6.20 17.92
N TYR A 425 -1.05 5.57 17.30
CA TYR A 425 -2.43 6.06 17.41
C TYR A 425 -3.07 5.74 18.75
N LEU A 426 -2.70 4.64 19.37
CA LEU A 426 -3.29 4.14 20.60
C LEU A 426 -2.26 3.40 21.44
N GLY A 427 -2.55 3.31 22.74
CA GLY A 427 -1.81 2.45 23.68
C GLY A 427 -0.29 2.64 23.72
N GLU A 428 0.38 1.62 24.21
CA GLU A 428 1.84 1.55 24.35
C GLU A 428 2.43 0.50 23.42
N LEU A 429 3.74 0.56 23.17
CA LEU A 429 4.46 -0.31 22.21
C LEU A 429 4.30 -1.79 22.54
N GLU A 430 4.40 -2.14 23.84
CA GLU A 430 4.36 -3.50 24.37
C GLU A 430 3.02 -4.20 24.11
N GLN A 431 1.97 -3.45 23.82
CA GLN A 431 0.66 -4.02 23.51
C GLN A 431 0.61 -4.72 22.17
N THR A 432 1.55 -4.42 21.27
CA THR A 432 1.73 -5.21 20.05
C THR A 432 2.22 -6.63 20.38
N ASP A 433 3.14 -6.75 21.34
CA ASP A 433 3.61 -8.03 21.86
C ASP A 433 2.47 -8.82 22.47
N GLU A 434 1.72 -8.19 23.39
CA GLU A 434 0.57 -8.78 24.06
C GLU A 434 -0.50 -9.29 23.09
N PHE A 435 -0.79 -8.49 22.02
CA PHE A 435 -1.79 -8.84 21.02
C PHE A 435 -1.42 -10.13 20.27
N PHE A 436 -0.19 -10.21 19.74
CA PHE A 436 0.23 -11.38 18.99
C PHE A 436 0.40 -12.61 19.87
N ASP A 437 0.87 -12.46 21.09
CA ASP A 437 1.00 -13.56 22.04
C ASP A 437 -0.38 -14.11 22.46
N GLU A 438 -1.35 -13.23 22.71
CA GLU A 438 -2.74 -13.64 22.99
C GLU A 438 -3.37 -14.35 21.80
N TYR A 439 -3.23 -13.77 20.58
CA TYR A 439 -3.79 -14.36 19.37
C TYR A 439 -3.23 -15.76 19.11
N HIS A 440 -1.91 -15.90 19.17
CA HIS A 440 -1.24 -17.17 18.90
C HIS A 440 -1.54 -18.22 19.98
N ALA A 441 -1.57 -17.84 21.25
CA ALA A 441 -1.94 -18.73 22.34
C ALA A 441 -3.38 -19.24 22.22
N LYS A 442 -4.31 -18.39 21.79
CA LYS A 442 -5.72 -18.73 21.64
C LYS A 442 -6.01 -19.53 20.37
N TYR A 443 -5.31 -19.22 19.29
CA TYR A 443 -5.51 -19.84 17.97
C TYR A 443 -4.20 -20.36 17.37
N PRO A 444 -3.56 -21.38 17.98
CA PRO A 444 -2.23 -21.84 17.58
C PRO A 444 -2.17 -22.46 16.19
N ASN A 445 -3.33 -22.78 15.60
CA ASN A 445 -3.41 -23.34 14.24
C ASN A 445 -3.76 -22.27 13.16
N ARG A 446 -3.98 -21.02 13.55
CA ARG A 446 -4.25 -19.93 12.61
C ARG A 446 -2.96 -19.20 12.26
N VAL A 447 -2.67 -19.12 10.97
CA VAL A 447 -1.55 -18.33 10.47
C VAL A 447 -1.87 -16.84 10.60
N ILE A 448 -0.98 -16.09 11.22
CA ILE A 448 -1.13 -14.66 11.46
C ILE A 448 0.07 -13.86 10.94
N GLY A 449 -0.17 -12.66 10.41
CA GLY A 449 0.83 -11.71 9.95
C GLY A 449 0.62 -10.31 10.48
N PHE A 450 1.59 -9.45 10.24
CA PHE A 450 1.59 -8.06 10.62
C PHE A 450 1.56 -7.18 9.37
N SER A 451 0.36 -6.83 8.89
CA SER A 451 0.17 -6.17 7.60
C SER A 451 0.51 -4.70 7.57
N GLU A 452 0.36 -3.99 8.72
CA GLU A 452 0.77 -2.61 8.84
C GLU A 452 1.20 -2.26 10.26
N TYR A 453 2.32 -1.52 10.34
CA TYR A 453 2.80 -0.86 11.57
C TYR A 453 3.72 0.30 11.19
N GLY A 454 3.66 1.40 11.94
CA GLY A 454 4.48 2.57 11.67
C GLY A 454 4.12 3.77 12.55
N ALA A 455 5.03 4.72 12.62
CA ALA A 455 4.85 6.00 13.28
C ALA A 455 5.20 7.14 12.31
N ASP A 456 4.46 8.24 12.35
CA ASP A 456 4.77 9.41 11.53
C ASP A 456 6.06 10.09 12.05
N ALA A 457 6.86 10.62 11.13
CA ALA A 457 8.01 11.46 11.45
C ALA A 457 8.21 12.55 10.41
N ASN A 458 8.35 13.76 10.90
CA ASN A 458 8.84 14.90 10.12
C ASN A 458 10.33 15.09 10.40
N PRO A 459 11.20 14.94 9.39
CA PRO A 459 12.65 15.07 9.58
C PRO A 459 13.17 16.43 10.07
N SER A 460 12.26 17.41 10.23
CA SER A 460 12.59 18.72 10.83
C SER A 460 12.42 18.75 12.34
N PHE A 461 11.74 17.75 12.92
CA PHE A 461 11.47 17.71 14.36
C PHE A 461 12.39 16.73 15.06
N HIS A 462 12.91 17.16 16.21
CA HIS A 462 13.92 16.41 16.97
C HIS A 462 13.69 16.55 18.47
N SER A 463 13.98 15.50 19.24
CA SER A 463 13.90 15.52 20.68
C SER A 463 14.95 14.62 21.32
N PRO A 464 15.62 15.09 22.41
CA PRO A 464 16.47 14.21 23.23
C PRO A 464 15.64 13.21 24.07
N ARG A 465 14.32 13.42 24.18
CA ARG A 465 13.36 12.59 24.89
C ARG A 465 12.13 12.42 24.03
N PRO A 466 12.22 11.56 23.01
CA PRO A 466 11.11 11.39 22.05
C PRO A 466 9.89 10.79 22.74
N GLU A 467 8.72 11.34 22.42
CA GLU A 467 7.42 10.94 22.99
C GLU A 467 6.40 10.67 21.89
N LYS A 468 5.46 9.78 22.16
CA LYS A 468 4.35 9.48 21.24
C LYS A 468 3.62 10.76 20.81
N GLY A 469 3.53 10.95 19.48
CA GLY A 469 2.83 12.08 18.86
C GLY A 469 3.65 13.37 18.81
N ASP A 470 4.95 13.32 19.02
CA ASP A 470 5.86 14.46 18.83
C ASP A 470 6.36 14.60 17.39
N TYR A 471 6.06 13.64 16.52
CA TYR A 471 6.46 13.55 15.11
C TYR A 471 7.97 13.63 14.88
N THR A 472 8.78 13.36 15.92
CA THR A 472 10.24 13.38 15.79
C THR A 472 10.75 12.14 15.06
N GLU A 473 11.87 12.30 14.36
CA GLU A 473 12.55 11.18 13.72
C GLU A 473 13.10 10.18 14.76
N GLU A 474 13.47 10.68 15.94
CA GLU A 474 13.93 9.86 17.06
C GLU A 474 12.81 8.96 17.61
N TYR A 475 11.55 9.44 17.65
CA TYR A 475 10.42 8.59 18.07
C TYR A 475 10.12 7.52 17.03
N GLN A 476 10.12 7.85 15.76
CA GLN A 476 9.95 6.86 14.69
C GLN A 476 11.02 5.77 14.79
N ALA A 477 12.27 6.14 15.02
CA ALA A 477 13.38 5.20 15.20
C ALA A 477 13.16 4.29 16.43
N LEU A 478 12.75 4.85 17.58
CA LEU A 478 12.44 4.11 18.78
C LEU A 478 11.28 3.12 18.56
N TYR A 479 10.20 3.57 17.92
CA TYR A 479 9.06 2.74 17.56
C TYR A 479 9.50 1.53 16.73
N HIS A 480 10.25 1.76 15.64
CA HIS A 480 10.68 0.69 14.75
C HIS A 480 11.75 -0.23 15.37
N GLU A 481 12.59 0.26 16.30
CA GLU A 481 13.49 -0.60 17.09
C GLU A 481 12.72 -1.59 17.98
N HIS A 482 11.60 -1.15 18.56
CA HIS A 482 10.73 -2.03 19.32
C HIS A 482 10.08 -3.08 18.42
N MET A 483 9.49 -2.64 17.30
CA MET A 483 8.78 -3.52 16.36
C MET A 483 9.73 -4.56 15.74
N LEU A 484 10.96 -4.18 15.41
CA LEU A 484 11.96 -5.11 14.88
C LEU A 484 12.23 -6.25 15.88
N ARG A 485 12.51 -5.91 17.17
CA ARG A 485 12.74 -6.91 18.21
C ARG A 485 11.51 -7.80 18.46
N MET A 486 10.33 -7.20 18.49
CA MET A 486 9.05 -7.90 18.66
C MET A 486 8.84 -8.95 17.55
N ILE A 487 9.08 -8.56 16.31
CA ILE A 487 8.95 -9.42 15.12
C ILE A 487 9.98 -10.56 15.14
N GLU A 488 11.23 -10.27 15.45
CA GLU A 488 12.30 -11.28 15.50
C GLU A 488 12.05 -12.34 16.58
N ALA A 489 11.39 -11.97 17.67
CA ALA A 489 10.98 -12.90 18.72
C ALA A 489 9.80 -13.81 18.33
N ARG A 490 9.12 -13.55 17.19
CA ARG A 490 7.88 -14.25 16.77
C ARG A 490 8.00 -14.83 15.36
N PRO A 491 8.73 -15.94 15.19
CA PRO A 491 8.97 -16.56 13.88
C PRO A 491 7.69 -17.08 13.20
N TYR A 492 6.60 -17.19 13.93
CA TYR A 492 5.29 -17.61 13.43
C TYR A 492 4.59 -16.53 12.59
N LEU A 493 5.02 -15.25 12.65
CA LEU A 493 4.47 -14.20 11.80
C LEU A 493 4.84 -14.49 10.34
N TRP A 494 3.82 -14.83 9.53
CA TRP A 494 4.07 -15.26 8.14
C TRP A 494 4.65 -14.14 7.26
N ALA A 495 4.24 -12.90 7.50
CA ALA A 495 4.80 -11.71 6.84
C ALA A 495 4.65 -10.48 7.73
N THR A 496 5.55 -9.51 7.54
CA THR A 496 5.51 -8.22 8.23
C THR A 496 5.80 -7.10 7.24
N HIS A 497 4.95 -6.06 7.23
CA HIS A 497 5.06 -4.95 6.30
C HIS A 497 5.01 -3.61 7.05
N VAL A 498 6.09 -2.86 7.00
CA VAL A 498 6.13 -1.49 7.52
C VAL A 498 5.13 -0.62 6.75
N TRP A 499 4.35 0.15 7.44
CA TRP A 499 3.54 1.21 6.86
C TRP A 499 4.22 2.57 7.06
N ASN A 500 4.88 3.11 6.08
CA ASN A 500 4.99 2.75 4.68
C ASN A 500 6.48 2.85 4.26
N LEU A 501 6.84 2.41 3.04
CA LEU A 501 8.18 2.66 2.53
C LEU A 501 8.39 4.15 2.28
N PHE A 502 7.42 4.81 1.65
CA PHE A 502 7.47 6.22 1.32
C PHE A 502 6.38 7.01 2.06
N ASP A 503 6.65 8.25 2.40
CA ASP A 503 5.60 9.21 2.63
C ASP A 503 4.76 9.31 1.35
N PHE A 504 3.46 9.55 1.47
CA PHE A 504 2.53 9.55 0.34
C PHE A 504 1.41 10.57 0.53
N ALA A 505 0.70 10.89 -0.56
CA ALA A 505 -0.38 11.86 -0.49
C ALA A 505 -1.63 11.32 0.21
N ALA A 506 -2.10 12.06 1.15
CA ALA A 506 -3.38 11.92 1.83
C ALA A 506 -3.94 13.33 2.04
N ASP A 507 -4.59 13.87 1.02
CA ASP A 507 -4.94 15.29 0.94
C ASP A 507 -5.80 15.81 2.11
N GLY A 508 -6.54 14.90 2.75
CA GLY A 508 -7.31 15.22 3.95
C GLY A 508 -6.49 15.31 5.25
N ARG A 509 -5.18 15.03 5.23
CA ARG A 509 -4.32 15.10 6.42
C ARG A 509 -3.75 16.50 6.63
N ASP A 510 -3.76 16.92 7.90
CA ASP A 510 -3.10 18.14 8.38
C ASP A 510 -2.46 17.84 9.75
N GLU A 511 -1.39 17.06 9.74
CA GLU A 511 -0.74 16.53 10.94
C GLU A 511 0.77 16.66 10.84
N GLY A 512 1.47 16.74 11.99
CA GLY A 512 2.93 16.68 12.04
C GLY A 512 3.65 17.78 11.26
N GLY A 513 3.00 18.95 11.04
CA GLY A 513 3.59 20.08 10.31
C GLY A 513 3.67 19.88 8.79
N LYS A 514 2.91 18.93 8.25
CA LYS A 514 2.75 18.69 6.81
C LYS A 514 1.27 18.70 6.45
N HIS A 515 0.94 19.30 5.31
CA HIS A 515 -0.39 19.31 4.73
C HIS A 515 -0.46 18.28 3.60
N GLY A 516 -1.53 17.50 3.53
CA GLY A 516 -1.80 16.56 2.43
C GLY A 516 -0.87 15.34 2.38
N GLU A 517 -0.13 15.04 3.45
CA GLU A 517 0.92 14.01 3.44
C GLU A 517 0.78 13.06 4.64
N ASN A 518 0.79 11.75 4.42
CA ASN A 518 1.03 10.75 5.45
C ASN A 518 2.54 10.57 5.61
N GLN A 519 3.07 10.76 6.83
CA GLN A 519 4.50 10.86 7.10
C GLN A 519 5.09 9.58 7.73
N LYS A 520 4.40 8.43 7.60
CA LYS A 520 4.89 7.14 8.14
C LYS A 520 5.96 6.48 7.27
N GLY A 521 6.28 7.08 6.12
CA GLY A 521 7.33 6.58 5.26
C GLY A 521 8.69 6.47 5.95
N LEU A 522 9.45 5.45 5.59
CA LEU A 522 10.89 5.35 5.91
C LEU A 522 11.71 6.30 5.04
N VAL A 523 11.13 6.74 3.93
CA VAL A 523 11.72 7.64 2.93
C VAL A 523 10.72 8.73 2.62
N SER A 524 11.19 9.96 2.40
CA SER A 524 10.35 11.11 2.05
C SER A 524 9.56 10.90 0.76
N PHE A 525 8.44 11.63 0.61
CA PHE A 525 7.54 11.52 -0.54
C PHE A 525 8.21 11.77 -1.89
N ASP A 526 9.21 12.64 -1.94
CA ASP A 526 10.02 12.94 -3.12
C ASP A 526 11.20 11.96 -3.35
N ARG A 527 11.35 10.94 -2.51
CA ARG A 527 12.44 9.92 -2.53
C ARG A 527 13.84 10.46 -2.23
N THR A 528 13.98 11.72 -1.86
CA THR A 528 15.30 12.34 -1.68
C THR A 528 15.95 12.07 -0.33
N LEU A 529 15.13 11.82 0.71
CA LEU A 529 15.61 11.66 2.08
C LEU A 529 15.19 10.30 2.65
N ARG A 530 16.18 9.56 3.16
CA ARG A 530 15.97 8.37 3.99
C ARG A 530 15.99 8.78 5.46
N LYS A 531 14.94 8.44 6.20
CA LYS A 531 14.84 8.67 7.64
C LYS A 531 15.67 7.65 8.40
N ASP A 532 15.99 7.92 9.67
CA ASP A 532 16.85 7.02 10.47
C ASP A 532 16.28 5.59 10.55
N ALA A 533 14.98 5.43 10.65
CA ALA A 533 14.32 4.11 10.66
C ALA A 533 14.55 3.29 9.37
N PHE A 534 14.82 3.92 8.21
CA PHE A 534 15.24 3.21 7.01
C PHE A 534 16.54 2.44 7.24
N TYR A 535 17.51 3.09 7.87
CA TYR A 535 18.83 2.50 8.13
C TYR A 535 18.79 1.42 9.22
N LEU A 536 17.84 1.47 10.14
CA LEU A 536 17.56 0.38 11.08
C LEU A 536 17.23 -0.92 10.32
N TYR A 537 16.25 -0.84 9.42
CA TYR A 537 15.86 -2.00 8.63
C TYR A 537 16.93 -2.42 7.62
N LYS A 538 17.65 -1.47 7.02
CA LYS A 538 18.82 -1.78 6.20
C LYS A 538 19.87 -2.57 6.99
N ALA A 539 20.12 -2.22 8.25
CA ALA A 539 21.05 -2.95 9.12
C ALA A 539 20.56 -4.37 9.42
N ALA A 540 19.25 -4.54 9.63
CA ALA A 540 18.67 -5.85 9.94
C ALA A 540 18.55 -6.77 8.71
N TRP A 541 18.18 -6.22 7.55
CA TRP A 541 17.78 -7.01 6.39
C TRP A 541 18.82 -7.10 5.27
N ASN A 542 19.62 -6.03 5.04
CA ASN A 542 20.63 -6.03 3.98
C ASN A 542 21.96 -6.59 4.50
N ARG A 543 22.34 -7.77 4.03
CA ARG A 543 23.63 -8.43 4.37
C ARG A 543 24.65 -8.36 3.23
N LYS A 544 24.35 -7.66 2.13
CA LYS A 544 25.20 -7.63 0.93
C LYS A 544 26.34 -6.62 1.02
N GLU A 545 26.10 -5.49 1.70
CA GLU A 545 27.04 -4.39 1.79
C GLU A 545 27.21 -3.96 3.25
N SER A 546 28.45 -3.91 3.73
CA SER A 546 28.74 -3.37 5.07
C SER A 546 28.50 -1.86 5.07
N PHE A 547 27.77 -1.37 6.06
CA PHE A 547 27.59 0.07 6.27
C PHE A 547 27.46 0.41 7.75
N VAL A 548 27.64 1.69 8.07
CA VAL A 548 27.29 2.30 9.34
C VAL A 548 26.58 3.62 9.07
N HIS A 549 25.52 3.90 9.82
CA HIS A 549 24.76 5.14 9.75
C HIS A 549 24.64 5.75 11.15
N LEU A 550 25.05 7.00 11.30
CA LEU A 550 24.84 7.80 12.50
C LEU A 550 23.41 8.38 12.47
N CYS A 551 22.61 8.06 13.48
CA CYS A 551 21.29 8.63 13.65
C CYS A 551 21.34 10.07 14.16
N GLY A 552 20.28 10.84 13.89
CA GLY A 552 20.15 12.21 14.35
C GLY A 552 21.08 13.20 13.65
N LYS A 553 21.44 12.97 12.38
CA LYS A 553 22.25 13.88 11.57
C LYS A 553 21.61 15.26 11.40
N ARG A 554 20.31 15.34 11.46
CA ARG A 554 19.53 16.58 11.36
C ARG A 554 19.34 17.26 12.72
N TYR A 555 19.47 16.53 13.81
CA TYR A 555 19.47 17.04 15.17
C TYR A 555 20.86 17.59 15.53
N ILE A 556 21.22 18.73 14.94
CA ILE A 556 22.56 19.34 15.09
C ILE A 556 22.68 20.09 16.42
N ASN A 557 21.72 20.97 16.74
CA ASN A 557 21.73 21.82 17.93
C ASN A 557 21.14 21.05 19.12
N ARG A 558 21.96 20.78 20.14
CA ARG A 558 21.56 20.03 21.33
C ARG A 558 21.89 20.84 22.58
N CYS A 559 21.03 20.83 23.59
CA CYS A 559 21.22 21.62 24.81
C CYS A 559 21.67 20.78 26.02
N GLU A 560 21.70 19.45 25.92
CA GLU A 560 22.13 18.54 26.97
C GLU A 560 23.63 18.61 27.21
N ALA A 561 24.07 18.35 28.47
CA ALA A 561 25.49 18.25 28.82
C ALA A 561 26.14 16.96 28.28
N GLU A 562 25.34 15.92 28.14
CA GLU A 562 25.69 14.64 27.53
C GLU A 562 24.59 14.24 26.57
N THR A 563 24.96 13.68 25.45
CA THR A 563 24.01 13.25 24.41
C THR A 563 24.24 11.80 24.03
N GLU A 564 23.16 11.07 23.75
CA GLU A 564 23.25 9.76 23.14
C GLU A 564 23.59 9.91 21.65
N ILE A 565 24.57 9.18 21.20
CA ILE A 565 24.89 8.97 19.79
C ILE A 565 24.54 7.54 19.44
N LYS A 566 23.58 7.38 18.56
CA LYS A 566 23.11 6.10 18.07
C LYS A 566 23.66 5.85 16.67
N ALA A 567 24.08 4.61 16.40
CA ALA A 567 24.46 4.18 15.08
C ALA A 567 23.74 2.88 14.71
N TYR A 568 23.32 2.78 13.47
CA TYR A 568 22.80 1.54 12.87
C TYR A 568 23.85 0.94 11.93
N SER A 569 24.11 -0.35 12.08
CA SER A 569 25.10 -1.05 11.26
C SER A 569 24.76 -2.55 11.18
N ASN A 570 25.11 -3.17 10.06
CA ASN A 570 25.08 -4.62 9.89
C ASN A 570 26.45 -5.29 10.19
N ALA A 571 27.41 -4.52 10.69
CA ALA A 571 28.70 -5.04 11.16
C ALA A 571 28.63 -5.44 12.64
N ASP A 572 29.44 -6.43 13.03
CA ASP A 572 29.49 -6.94 14.40
C ASP A 572 30.09 -5.94 15.39
N ARG A 573 30.78 -4.90 14.91
CA ARG A 573 31.51 -3.94 15.72
C ARG A 573 31.47 -2.53 15.14
N VAL A 574 31.21 -1.56 16.01
CA VAL A 574 31.25 -0.13 15.69
C VAL A 574 32.13 0.61 16.65
N ARG A 575 33.01 1.49 16.14
CA ARG A 575 33.85 2.45 16.89
C ARG A 575 33.28 3.85 16.72
N LEU A 576 33.23 4.60 17.82
CA LEU A 576 32.85 6.01 17.80
C LEU A 576 34.02 6.91 18.15
N TYR A 577 34.19 7.94 17.33
CA TYR A 577 35.21 9.00 17.52
C TYR A 577 34.50 10.35 17.67
N VAL A 578 35.04 11.18 18.56
CA VAL A 578 34.70 12.60 18.73
C VAL A 578 35.95 13.41 18.49
N ASP A 579 35.95 14.31 17.52
CA ASP A 579 37.13 15.12 17.13
C ASP A 579 38.39 14.25 16.97
N ASP A 580 38.28 13.15 16.23
CA ASP A 580 39.30 12.13 16.00
C ASP A 580 39.77 11.34 17.25
N THR A 581 39.21 11.60 18.42
CA THR A 581 39.48 10.82 19.64
C THR A 581 38.54 9.64 19.74
N LEU A 582 39.07 8.42 19.89
CA LEU A 582 38.25 7.22 20.12
C LEU A 582 37.57 7.33 21.49
N ILE A 583 36.21 7.34 21.47
CA ILE A 583 35.38 7.39 22.67
C ILE A 583 35.03 5.98 23.15
N GLY A 584 34.78 5.08 22.23
CA GLY A 584 34.41 3.72 22.57
C GLY A 584 34.27 2.79 21.37
N GLU A 585 34.29 1.51 21.68
CA GLU A 585 34.01 0.41 20.75
C GLU A 585 32.92 -0.44 21.32
N GLN A 586 31.90 -0.80 20.54
CA GLN A 586 30.84 -1.72 20.92
C GLN A 586 30.78 -2.89 19.98
N GLN A 587 30.50 -4.06 20.53
CA GLN A 587 30.09 -5.27 19.81
C GLN A 587 28.60 -5.45 19.98
N GLY A 588 27.89 -5.81 18.93
CA GLY A 588 26.46 -5.97 18.96
C GLY A 588 25.90 -6.27 17.59
N GLU A 589 24.59 -6.17 17.48
CA GLU A 589 23.87 -6.32 16.22
C GLU A 589 22.95 -5.13 16.03
N THR A 590 22.94 -4.56 14.82
CA THR A 590 22.00 -3.56 14.33
C THR A 590 22.04 -2.20 15.00
N VAL A 591 22.00 -2.11 16.34
CA VAL A 591 21.87 -0.86 17.10
C VAL A 591 23.03 -0.67 18.08
N PHE A 592 23.81 0.39 17.91
CA PHE A 592 24.96 0.75 18.75
C PHE A 592 24.71 2.11 19.39
N ARG A 593 24.92 2.22 20.73
CA ARG A 593 24.62 3.42 21.51
C ARG A 593 25.82 3.87 22.31
N PHE A 594 26.18 5.14 22.20
CA PHE A 594 27.30 5.75 22.90
C PHE A 594 26.83 7.01 23.61
N THR A 595 27.33 7.25 24.82
CA THR A 595 27.12 8.52 25.52
C THR A 595 28.33 9.42 25.31
N VAL A 596 28.10 10.64 24.85
CA VAL A 596 29.14 11.62 24.50
C VAL A 596 28.92 12.89 25.31
N PRO A 597 29.94 13.37 26.08
CA PRO A 597 29.91 14.70 26.66
C PRO A 597 29.88 15.76 25.55
N LEU A 598 29.01 16.76 25.69
CA LEU A 598 28.81 17.78 24.66
C LEU A 598 29.23 19.14 25.15
N MET A 599 30.33 19.67 24.58
CA MET A 599 30.92 20.96 24.92
C MET A 599 31.32 21.70 23.64
N GLY A 600 30.45 22.53 23.09
CA GLY A 600 30.72 23.25 21.85
C GLY A 600 30.30 22.46 20.60
N GLU A 601 31.11 22.56 19.55
CA GLU A 601 30.87 21.87 18.28
C GLU A 601 31.82 20.68 18.16
N HIS A 602 31.30 19.53 17.73
CA HIS A 602 32.04 18.29 17.62
C HIS A 602 31.74 17.57 16.29
N LEU A 603 32.83 17.03 15.70
CA LEU A 603 32.71 16.06 14.62
C LEU A 603 32.57 14.66 15.21
N ILE A 604 31.45 14.05 15.00
CA ILE A 604 31.19 12.65 15.37
C ILE A 604 31.45 11.77 14.17
N ARG A 605 32.22 10.70 14.34
CA ARG A 605 32.51 9.73 13.29
C ARG A 605 32.36 8.31 13.83
N ALA A 606 31.54 7.52 13.15
CA ALA A 606 31.42 6.09 13.41
C ALA A 606 32.19 5.30 12.34
N GLU A 607 32.90 4.27 12.76
CA GLU A 607 33.59 3.32 11.89
C GLU A 607 33.12 1.89 12.14
N ALA A 608 32.88 1.18 11.06
CA ALA A 608 32.65 -0.26 11.03
C ALA A 608 33.58 -0.89 9.99
N GLU A 609 33.55 -2.20 9.80
CA GLU A 609 34.44 -2.89 8.87
C GLU A 609 34.37 -2.31 7.44
N GLY A 610 35.42 -1.57 7.03
CA GLY A 610 35.55 -1.03 5.67
C GLY A 610 34.65 0.17 5.34
N CYS A 611 33.87 0.69 6.28
CA CYS A 611 33.00 1.83 6.08
C CYS A 611 33.02 2.81 7.26
N SER A 612 32.63 4.04 7.01
CA SER A 612 32.50 5.07 8.04
C SER A 612 31.39 6.05 7.69
N ASP A 613 30.87 6.71 8.73
CA ASP A 613 29.89 7.78 8.63
C ASP A 613 30.22 8.91 9.60
N ALA A 614 29.86 10.15 9.27
CA ALA A 614 30.17 11.30 10.08
C ALA A 614 29.02 12.31 10.13
N MET A 615 28.94 13.04 11.24
CA MET A 615 28.00 14.14 11.43
C MET A 615 28.59 15.20 12.34
N MET A 616 28.09 16.42 12.23
CA MET A 616 28.39 17.52 13.16
C MET A 616 27.26 17.66 14.16
N ILE A 617 27.60 17.84 15.43
CA ILE A 617 26.67 18.23 16.48
C ILE A 617 27.21 19.45 17.21
N ARG A 618 26.30 20.23 17.80
CA ARG A 618 26.70 21.48 18.49
C ARG A 618 25.93 21.62 19.78
N ARG A 619 26.62 21.96 20.85
CA ARG A 619 25.98 22.40 22.09
C ARG A 619 25.47 23.82 21.94
N VAL A 620 24.18 24.02 22.28
CA VAL A 620 23.56 25.33 22.42
C VAL A 620 23.07 25.54 23.84
N ASN A 621 22.87 26.80 24.26
CA ASN A 621 22.45 27.12 25.62
C ASN A 621 20.98 26.92 25.87
N GLU A 622 20.17 27.04 24.80
CA GLU A 622 18.71 26.90 24.84
C GLU A 622 18.26 25.95 23.76
N PRO A 623 17.13 25.24 23.96
CA PRO A 623 16.56 24.35 22.94
C PRO A 623 16.27 25.11 21.63
N ASP A 624 16.53 24.47 20.52
CA ASP A 624 16.17 24.99 19.21
C ASP A 624 14.65 24.76 18.98
N GLU A 625 13.88 25.84 19.07
CA GLU A 625 12.41 25.77 18.94
C GLU A 625 11.95 25.27 17.58
N SER A 626 12.77 25.36 16.54
CA SER A 626 12.44 24.83 15.22
C SER A 626 12.33 23.30 15.18
N TYR A 627 12.91 22.61 16.16
CA TYR A 627 12.82 21.16 16.31
C TYR A 627 11.55 20.67 17.01
N ILE A 628 10.80 21.59 17.61
CA ILE A 628 9.64 21.23 18.42
C ILE A 628 8.35 21.34 17.61
N PHE A 629 7.65 20.20 17.49
CA PHE A 629 6.30 20.22 16.95
C PHE A 629 5.35 20.90 17.93
N ASN A 630 4.86 22.07 17.58
CA ASN A 630 3.91 22.79 18.41
C ASN A 630 2.48 22.29 18.15
N LYS A 631 2.02 21.36 18.96
CA LYS A 631 0.67 20.76 18.87
C LYS A 631 -0.46 21.81 18.92
N ALA A 632 -0.26 22.92 19.58
CA ALA A 632 -1.28 23.97 19.71
C ALA A 632 -1.53 24.75 18.40
N ALA A 633 -0.57 24.74 17.47
CA ALA A 633 -0.63 25.52 16.23
C ALA A 633 -1.15 24.73 15.02
N ALA A 634 -1.11 23.41 15.03
CA ALA A 634 -1.18 22.67 13.75
C ALA A 634 -2.30 21.63 13.62
N SER A 635 -2.74 20.93 14.66
CA SER A 635 -3.55 19.71 14.39
C SER A 635 -5.02 19.83 14.74
N VAL A 636 -5.40 20.77 15.59
CA VAL A 636 -6.77 20.82 16.13
C VAL A 636 -7.55 22.00 15.58
N ALA A 637 -6.87 23.05 15.13
CA ALA A 637 -7.50 24.29 14.68
C ALA A 637 -8.36 24.14 13.43
N ASN A 638 -7.99 23.29 12.48
CA ASN A 638 -8.75 23.11 11.23
C ASN A 638 -9.90 22.12 11.34
N TRP A 639 -9.98 21.37 12.43
CA TRP A 639 -11.04 20.39 12.66
C TRP A 639 -12.19 20.93 13.48
N PHE A 640 -11.86 21.88 14.33
CA PHE A 640 -12.79 22.63 15.13
C PHE A 640 -12.38 24.08 14.99
N ASP A 641 -13.31 25.00 14.75
CA ASP A 641 -13.09 26.39 15.16
C ASP A 641 -12.79 26.31 16.66
N ALA A 642 -11.52 26.27 17.00
CA ALA A 642 -11.08 26.00 18.35
C ALA A 642 -11.39 27.21 19.23
N ASP A 643 -12.43 27.10 19.97
CA ASP A 643 -12.44 27.71 21.29
C ASP A 643 -11.25 27.12 22.05
N GLU A 644 -10.39 27.95 22.61
CA GLU A 644 -9.18 27.53 23.33
C GLU A 644 -9.49 26.35 24.28
N ILE A 645 -8.87 25.20 24.03
CA ILE A 645 -9.02 24.04 24.90
C ILE A 645 -8.18 24.31 26.15
N ASP A 646 -8.83 24.45 27.31
CA ASP A 646 -8.14 24.49 28.61
C ASP A 646 -7.63 23.08 28.96
N PRO A 647 -6.31 22.83 28.98
CA PRO A 647 -5.75 21.52 29.27
C PRO A 647 -6.01 21.04 30.71
N SER A 648 -6.44 21.93 31.62
CA SER A 648 -6.86 21.57 32.95
C SER A 648 -8.27 20.99 33.04
N CYS A 649 -9.01 21.03 31.95
CA CYS A 649 -10.36 20.50 31.80
C CYS A 649 -10.38 19.29 30.86
N PHE A 650 -11.38 18.41 31.01
CA PHE A 650 -11.60 17.34 30.06
C PHE A 650 -11.98 17.87 28.69
N SER A 651 -11.54 17.17 27.65
CA SER A 651 -11.83 17.48 26.25
C SER A 651 -12.11 16.19 25.46
N ILE A 652 -12.55 16.34 24.24
CA ILE A 652 -12.67 15.21 23.31
C ILE A 652 -11.31 14.59 22.92
N ASN A 653 -10.18 15.25 23.22
CA ASN A 653 -8.84 14.75 23.00
C ASN A 653 -8.34 13.84 24.15
N ASP A 654 -9.05 13.80 25.26
CA ASP A 654 -8.75 12.87 26.33
C ASP A 654 -9.25 11.46 25.97
N THR A 655 -8.60 10.45 26.53
CA THR A 655 -9.01 9.06 26.30
C THR A 655 -10.35 8.76 26.97
N LEU A 656 -11.09 7.83 26.39
CA LEU A 656 -12.36 7.37 26.99
C LEU A 656 -12.16 6.85 28.41
N GLY A 657 -11.01 6.21 28.68
CA GLY A 657 -10.66 5.69 30.02
C GLY A 657 -10.46 6.80 31.04
N GLU A 658 -9.72 7.87 30.68
CA GLU A 658 -9.54 9.06 31.52
C GLU A 658 -10.87 9.73 31.81
N ILE A 659 -11.68 9.97 30.78
CA ILE A 659 -13.01 10.56 30.93
C ILE A 659 -13.91 9.70 31.82
N ARG A 660 -13.94 8.37 31.63
CA ARG A 660 -14.74 7.45 32.43
C ARG A 660 -14.29 7.34 33.88
N SER A 661 -13.01 7.55 34.19
CA SER A 661 -12.50 7.55 35.54
C SER A 661 -13.02 8.70 36.39
N HIS A 662 -13.48 9.79 35.78
CA HIS A 662 -14.06 10.94 36.46
C HIS A 662 -15.57 10.81 36.58
N PRO A 663 -16.18 10.92 37.80
CA PRO A 663 -17.59 10.64 38.02
C PRO A 663 -18.56 11.45 37.15
N GLN A 664 -18.30 12.75 36.93
CA GLN A 664 -19.18 13.64 36.19
C GLN A 664 -18.96 13.48 34.68
N ALA A 665 -17.71 13.49 34.22
CA ALA A 665 -17.38 13.33 32.80
C ALA A 665 -17.77 11.92 32.29
N GLY A 666 -17.51 10.90 33.09
CA GLY A 666 -17.88 9.51 32.79
C GLY A 666 -19.38 9.29 32.70
N ALA A 667 -20.18 9.96 33.54
CA ALA A 667 -21.65 9.87 33.47
C ALA A 667 -22.20 10.47 32.16
N ILE A 668 -21.64 11.60 31.69
CA ILE A 668 -22.06 12.27 30.47
C ILE A 668 -21.76 11.39 29.25
N VAL A 669 -20.50 10.93 29.13
CA VAL A 669 -20.07 10.09 28.01
C VAL A 669 -20.76 8.72 28.07
N GLY A 670 -20.96 8.15 29.24
CA GLY A 670 -21.71 6.91 29.43
C GLY A 670 -23.16 7.01 28.96
N ALA A 671 -23.85 8.10 29.28
CA ALA A 671 -25.23 8.33 28.81
C ALA A 671 -25.30 8.49 27.28
N MET A 672 -24.33 9.19 26.69
CA MET A 672 -24.24 9.36 25.22
C MET A 672 -23.96 8.04 24.51
N MET A 673 -23.04 7.25 25.01
CA MET A 673 -22.72 5.92 24.46
C MET A 673 -23.89 4.93 24.60
N ALA A 674 -24.63 4.98 25.73
CA ALA A 674 -25.83 4.16 25.92
C ALA A 674 -26.93 4.51 24.92
N LYS A 675 -27.09 5.79 24.56
CA LYS A 675 -28.02 6.26 23.54
C LYS A 675 -27.61 5.74 22.15
N GLY A 676 -26.34 5.89 21.77
CA GLY A 676 -25.82 5.37 20.51
C GLY A 676 -25.88 3.84 20.43
N ALA A 677 -25.72 3.13 21.54
CA ALA A 677 -25.87 1.69 21.64
C ALA A 677 -27.32 1.22 21.39
N SER A 678 -28.29 1.95 21.94
CA SER A 678 -29.73 1.63 21.72
C SER A 678 -30.18 1.79 20.26
N GLU A 679 -29.48 2.58 19.47
CA GLU A 679 -29.75 2.82 18.05
C GLU A 679 -29.05 1.83 17.11
N ARG A 680 -28.06 1.04 17.61
CA ARG A 680 -27.19 0.13 16.83
C ARG A 680 -27.38 -1.37 17.13
N GLY A 681 -28.30 -1.76 17.98
CA GLY A 681 -28.69 -3.17 18.22
C GLY A 681 -27.56 -4.09 18.68
N ASP A 682 -27.47 -5.29 18.10
CA ASP A 682 -26.61 -6.40 18.55
C ASP A 682 -25.10 -6.12 18.66
N VAL A 683 -24.56 -5.14 17.91
CA VAL A 683 -23.15 -4.76 17.95
C VAL A 683 -22.78 -4.08 19.28
N ALA A 684 -23.71 -3.34 19.87
CA ALA A 684 -23.50 -2.66 21.14
C ALA A 684 -23.47 -3.64 22.33
N ASP A 685 -24.23 -4.72 22.25
CA ASP A 685 -24.26 -5.75 23.28
C ASP A 685 -22.98 -6.60 23.26
N ALA A 686 -22.41 -6.88 22.10
CA ALA A 686 -21.12 -7.56 21.97
C ALA A 686 -19.94 -6.76 22.57
N VAL A 687 -19.97 -5.42 22.44
CA VAL A 687 -18.96 -4.51 23.04
C VAL A 687 -19.08 -4.46 24.57
N LYS A 688 -20.32 -4.56 25.10
CA LYS A 688 -20.63 -4.34 26.50
C LYS A 688 -20.04 -5.42 27.42
N ASP A 689 -19.89 -6.63 26.92
CA ASP A 689 -19.48 -7.81 27.69
C ASP A 689 -18.04 -8.28 27.38
N ASN A 690 -17.30 -7.55 26.52
CA ASN A 690 -15.91 -7.89 26.18
C ASN A 690 -14.90 -6.98 26.88
N PRO A 691 -14.18 -7.49 27.92
CA PRO A 691 -13.21 -6.71 28.68
C PRO A 691 -12.01 -6.22 27.85
N ALA A 692 -11.60 -6.96 26.83
CA ALA A 692 -10.48 -6.58 25.96
C ALA A 692 -10.86 -5.37 25.08
N LEU A 693 -12.04 -5.40 24.47
CA LEU A 693 -12.56 -4.29 23.67
C LEU A 693 -12.81 -3.04 24.54
N GLN A 694 -13.32 -3.21 25.75
CA GLN A 694 -13.50 -2.09 26.68
C GLN A 694 -12.17 -1.45 27.09
N ARG A 695 -11.13 -2.25 27.34
CA ARG A 695 -9.77 -1.75 27.58
C ARG A 695 -9.23 -1.00 26.38
N MET A 696 -9.41 -1.54 25.18
CA MET A 696 -8.98 -0.92 23.92
C MET A 696 -9.70 0.41 23.66
N MET A 697 -11.04 0.43 23.76
CA MET A 697 -11.82 1.67 23.63
C MET A 697 -11.44 2.69 24.70
N GLY A 698 -11.11 2.22 25.91
CA GLY A 698 -10.66 3.07 27.00
C GLY A 698 -9.39 3.87 26.69
N ARG A 699 -8.56 3.40 25.77
CA ARG A 699 -7.30 4.02 25.35
C ARG A 699 -7.45 4.94 24.13
N MET A 700 -8.60 4.93 23.48
CA MET A 700 -8.90 5.81 22.34
C MET A 700 -9.35 7.19 22.83
N THR A 701 -8.97 8.24 22.12
CA THR A 701 -9.52 9.57 22.39
C THR A 701 -11.02 9.59 22.08
N MET A 702 -11.77 10.38 22.83
CA MET A 702 -13.20 10.53 22.60
C MET A 702 -13.50 11.03 21.17
N LEU A 703 -12.64 11.90 20.65
CA LEU A 703 -12.70 12.38 19.27
C LEU A 703 -12.61 11.25 18.25
N SER A 704 -11.64 10.35 18.43
CA SER A 704 -11.46 9.19 17.55
C SER A 704 -12.69 8.29 17.55
N LEU A 705 -13.27 8.02 18.70
CA LEU A 705 -14.50 7.24 18.83
C LEU A 705 -15.70 7.90 18.19
N LEU A 706 -15.85 9.22 18.34
CA LEU A 706 -16.94 9.98 17.72
C LEU A 706 -16.84 9.95 16.19
N LYS A 707 -15.64 10.15 15.65
CA LYS A 707 -15.37 10.07 14.21
C LYS A 707 -15.76 8.71 13.63
N GLN A 708 -15.31 7.64 14.29
CA GLN A 708 -15.63 6.27 13.88
C GLN A 708 -17.12 5.96 14.01
N GLY A 709 -17.77 6.57 14.98
CA GLY A 709 -19.21 6.48 15.18
C GLY A 709 -20.03 7.25 14.14
N GLY A 710 -19.40 8.05 13.26
CA GLY A 710 -20.09 8.89 12.28
C GLY A 710 -20.81 10.11 12.90
N ALA A 711 -20.34 10.59 14.05
CA ALA A 711 -20.89 11.78 14.68
C ALA A 711 -20.62 13.02 13.79
N ASP A 712 -21.63 13.89 13.65
CA ASP A 712 -21.48 15.15 12.93
C ASP A 712 -20.68 16.18 13.75
N GLU A 713 -20.13 17.19 13.06
CA GLU A 713 -19.26 18.21 13.65
C GLU A 713 -19.94 18.97 14.80
N GLU A 714 -21.24 19.27 14.70
CA GLU A 714 -21.94 20.01 15.73
C GLU A 714 -22.08 19.20 17.01
N SER A 715 -22.37 17.89 16.90
CA SER A 715 -22.41 16.95 18.02
C SER A 715 -21.04 16.85 18.71
N ILE A 716 -19.95 16.84 17.93
CA ILE A 716 -18.60 16.79 18.46
C ILE A 716 -18.23 18.09 19.19
N LYS A 717 -18.53 19.25 18.61
CA LYS A 717 -18.34 20.58 19.24
C LYS A 717 -19.15 20.71 20.53
N GLN A 718 -20.38 20.24 20.52
CA GLN A 718 -21.26 20.29 21.69
C GLN A 718 -20.71 19.45 22.84
N LEU A 719 -20.24 18.22 22.58
CA LEU A 719 -19.63 17.39 23.60
C LEU A 719 -18.35 18.02 24.16
N ASN A 720 -17.51 18.60 23.29
CA ASN A 720 -16.28 19.27 23.73
C ASN A 720 -16.58 20.43 24.69
N ARG A 721 -17.57 21.29 24.36
CA ARG A 721 -18.00 22.37 25.25
C ARG A 721 -18.44 21.87 26.62
N VAL A 722 -19.16 20.74 26.65
CA VAL A 722 -19.62 20.14 27.92
C VAL A 722 -18.43 19.61 28.73
N LEU A 723 -17.49 18.93 28.09
CA LEU A 723 -16.29 18.39 28.74
C LEU A 723 -15.36 19.51 29.25
N GLN A 724 -15.23 20.60 28.52
CA GLN A 724 -14.45 21.79 28.92
C GLN A 724 -15.02 22.51 30.14
N GLY A 725 -16.22 22.20 30.55
CA GLY A 725 -16.79 22.65 31.82
C GLY A 725 -16.39 21.81 33.04
N ILE A 726 -15.60 20.74 32.86
CA ILE A 726 -15.26 19.78 33.92
C ILE A 726 -13.75 19.72 34.10
N LYS A 727 -13.25 20.09 35.28
CA LYS A 727 -11.82 19.99 35.61
C LYS A 727 -11.38 18.55 35.75
N LYS A 728 -10.15 18.26 35.32
CA LYS A 728 -9.47 16.97 35.48
C LYS A 728 -9.14 16.66 36.94
#